data_f81c4d5fd1922e3e9712b7b50efeca2d
#
_entry.id   f81c4d5fd1922e3e9712b7b50efeca2d
#
_cell.length_a   1.000
_cell.length_b   1.000
_cell.length_c   1.000
_cell.angle_alpha   90.00
_cell.angle_beta   90.00
_cell.angle_gamma   90.00
#
_symmetry.space_group_name_H-M   'P 1'
#
loop_
_entity.id
_entity.type
_entity.pdbx_description
1 polymer ?
#
loop_
_entity_poly.entity_id
_entity_poly.type
_entity_poly.pdbx_seq_one_letter_code
_entity_poly.pdbx_strand_id
1 'polypeptide(L)'
;MSHDAEARIGCTTDKSTLASVTAFSFKHLSLSLSVDFATKEIAGTATWTVIVAEAAEALVLDTTAGLAVTAATVNGHTVECRSLAPHECLGTPLAVPVPEAEREPGNELTVSLTYSTSPQSSALQWLPPAQTAGKQRPYMFSQCQAIHARALFPCADAPTCKFTYDAEVTVPAWATALMSAEPQGGPQEVPAGDGSTRRFAFQQDRPVPSYLVAVAVGELGSKRVGPRTTVWAEPCMVEAVAWEFGETERFIATAEDLTGHAYDWSRYDILCMPPSFPYGGMENPCLTFATPTLLAGDRSLANVICHEVAHGWTGNLVTNHTWEHFWLNEGWTRWLENRVLTRLSPHGEELYNFQMQESLTHLEEAVSQFGATSPLTALVPPLDGIDPDDAFSAVPYEKGLALLNHLTSVAGGHAKFETFAKAYIAAYARRTLTSADFRAFFCEWCGKEGVDCSGVEWEKWLLEPGMPDRAMQGVYDYPDTLGAKATQLVERWVSCPEGQFTAEEYAALPPPLKTHFLESLLARSHKAGAPLLPLAALQRMDELYQLTATRNAELRCRWQRVCLCHRAAFIVPEVVDFVATVGRMKFVRPLYRELFAWEEQSAVAVRTFMQHRDGYHPICSKMLSADLKLDGKSAKEQRT
;
A
#
# COMPACT_ATOMS: atom_id res chain seq x y z
N MET A 1 11.80 4.51 29.65
CA MET A 1 12.53 4.63 28.36
C MET A 1 13.78 5.46 28.56
N SER A 2 14.83 5.19 27.78
CA SER A 2 16.04 6.04 27.72
C SER A 2 15.71 7.39 27.05
N HIS A 3 16.55 8.42 27.30
CA HIS A 3 16.37 9.74 26.66
C HIS A 3 16.49 9.65 25.13
N ASP A 4 17.39 8.81 24.61
CA ASP A 4 17.55 8.60 23.17
C ASP A 4 16.34 7.89 22.55
N ALA A 5 15.75 6.95 23.28
CA ALA A 5 14.52 6.27 22.84
C ALA A 5 13.32 7.23 22.75
N GLU A 6 13.17 8.13 23.75
CA GLU A 6 12.15 9.18 23.70
C GLU A 6 12.32 10.11 22.48
N ALA A 7 13.57 10.52 22.21
CA ALA A 7 13.87 11.38 21.06
C ALA A 7 13.52 10.68 19.72
N ARG A 8 13.78 9.38 19.60
CA ARG A 8 13.45 8.62 18.37
C ARG A 8 11.95 8.48 18.16
N ILE A 9 11.21 8.03 19.15
CA ILE A 9 9.75 7.80 19.01
C ILE A 9 8.94 9.09 18.93
N GLY A 10 9.49 10.23 19.38
CA GLY A 10 8.92 11.55 19.30
C GLY A 10 9.49 12.40 18.15
N CYS A 11 10.26 11.81 17.23
CA CYS A 11 10.88 12.56 16.14
C CYS A 11 9.82 13.10 15.18
N THR A 12 9.79 14.43 15.03
CA THR A 12 8.91 15.14 14.10
C THR A 12 9.63 15.58 12.83
N THR A 13 10.95 15.37 12.76
CA THR A 13 11.74 15.68 11.56
C THR A 13 11.65 14.52 10.58
N ASP A 14 10.93 14.73 9.49
CA ASP A 14 10.83 13.73 8.43
C ASP A 14 12.16 13.62 7.67
N LYS A 15 12.74 12.43 7.66
CA LYS A 15 14.00 12.12 6.98
C LYS A 15 13.81 11.81 5.49
N SER A 16 12.56 11.74 5.04
CA SER A 16 12.19 11.38 3.67
C SER A 16 11.79 12.58 2.81
N THR A 17 11.91 13.81 3.33
CA THR A 17 11.67 15.04 2.58
C THR A 17 12.82 16.04 2.74
N LEU A 18 13.02 16.86 1.72
CA LEU A 18 13.93 17.99 1.70
C LEU A 18 13.17 19.34 1.64
N ALA A 19 11.84 19.30 1.67
CA ALA A 19 10.99 20.47 1.59
C ALA A 19 10.99 21.30 2.88
N SER A 20 10.63 22.56 2.77
CA SER A 20 10.58 23.54 3.88
C SER A 20 9.33 23.34 4.75
N VAL A 21 9.09 22.14 5.28
CA VAL A 21 7.87 21.76 6.02
C VAL A 21 7.69 22.47 7.36
N THR A 22 8.75 23.03 7.95
CA THR A 22 8.69 23.80 9.20
C THR A 22 8.51 25.29 8.96
N ALA A 23 9.15 25.84 7.92
CA ALA A 23 9.09 27.26 7.60
C ALA A 23 7.79 27.67 6.90
N PHE A 24 7.08 26.72 6.27
CA PHE A 24 5.83 27.00 5.55
C PHE A 24 4.74 25.98 5.90
N SER A 25 3.51 26.48 6.09
CA SER A 25 2.32 25.67 6.28
C SER A 25 1.53 25.60 4.98
N PHE A 26 1.45 24.43 4.37
CA PHE A 26 0.73 24.17 3.12
C PHE A 26 -0.78 24.06 3.42
N LYS A 27 -1.61 24.85 2.73
CA LYS A 27 -3.06 24.92 2.99
C LYS A 27 -3.89 24.31 1.87
N HIS A 28 -3.59 24.69 0.64
CA HIS A 28 -4.38 24.28 -0.51
C HIS A 28 -3.50 24.14 -1.75
N LEU A 29 -3.87 23.19 -2.61
CA LEU A 29 -3.25 22.94 -3.91
C LEU A 29 -4.31 22.99 -5.02
N SER A 30 -4.13 23.85 -6.02
CA SER A 30 -4.91 23.80 -7.26
C SER A 30 -4.06 23.19 -8.38
N LEU A 31 -4.55 22.13 -9.01
CA LEU A 31 -3.89 21.41 -10.11
C LEU A 31 -4.63 21.63 -11.42
N SER A 32 -3.92 22.00 -12.48
CA SER A 32 -4.42 21.93 -13.85
C SER A 32 -3.53 21.00 -14.64
N LEU A 33 -4.05 19.85 -15.07
CA LEU A 33 -3.30 18.76 -15.66
C LEU A 33 -3.79 18.47 -17.08
N SER A 34 -2.86 18.26 -18.01
CA SER A 34 -3.12 17.78 -19.36
C SER A 34 -2.35 16.49 -19.61
N VAL A 35 -3.07 15.40 -19.92
CA VAL A 35 -2.50 14.06 -20.07
C VAL A 35 -2.28 13.75 -21.55
N ASP A 36 -1.04 13.50 -21.94
CA ASP A 36 -0.64 13.10 -23.28
C ASP A 36 -0.10 11.67 -23.31
N PHE A 37 -0.85 10.77 -23.93
CA PHE A 37 -0.45 9.37 -24.12
C PHE A 37 0.63 9.17 -25.17
N ALA A 38 0.81 10.12 -26.11
CA ALA A 38 1.80 9.99 -27.16
C ALA A 38 3.21 10.28 -26.63
N THR A 39 3.35 11.35 -25.85
CA THR A 39 4.62 11.71 -25.19
C THR A 39 4.82 10.99 -23.85
N LYS A 40 3.75 10.41 -23.27
CA LYS A 40 3.71 9.84 -21.92
C LYS A 40 4.08 10.88 -20.85
N GLU A 41 3.47 12.03 -20.94
CA GLU A 41 3.72 13.17 -20.05
C GLU A 41 2.40 13.73 -19.51
N ILE A 42 2.48 14.30 -18.32
CA ILE A 42 1.48 15.20 -17.78
C ILE A 42 2.11 16.58 -17.75
N ALA A 43 1.55 17.52 -18.53
CA ALA A 43 1.89 18.92 -18.44
C ALA A 43 0.85 19.64 -17.60
N GLY A 44 1.28 20.59 -16.76
CA GLY A 44 0.31 21.24 -15.88
C GLY A 44 0.86 22.43 -15.10
N THR A 45 -0.02 22.92 -14.24
CA THR A 45 0.29 23.97 -13.26
C THR A 45 -0.12 23.48 -11.87
N ALA A 46 0.78 23.60 -10.92
CA ALA A 46 0.52 23.42 -9.49
C ALA A 46 0.55 24.80 -8.82
N THR A 47 -0.56 25.20 -8.22
CA THR A 47 -0.68 26.47 -7.51
C THR A 47 -0.94 26.20 -6.03
N TRP A 48 0.04 26.54 -5.21
CA TRP A 48 0.01 26.36 -3.76
C TRP A 48 -0.46 27.64 -3.05
N THR A 49 -1.32 27.49 -2.06
CA THR A 49 -1.55 28.47 -0.99
C THR A 49 -0.77 28.02 0.23
N VAL A 50 0.22 28.78 0.64
CA VAL A 50 1.07 28.49 1.81
C VAL A 50 1.11 29.68 2.76
N ILE A 51 1.25 29.42 4.06
CA ILE A 51 1.44 30.45 5.09
C ILE A 51 2.90 30.39 5.53
N VAL A 52 3.56 31.54 5.57
CA VAL A 52 4.90 31.68 6.15
C VAL A 52 4.80 31.45 7.67
N ALA A 53 5.42 30.40 8.17
CA ALA A 53 5.51 30.11 9.61
C ALA A 53 6.78 30.72 10.21
N GLU A 54 7.89 30.66 9.46
CA GLU A 54 9.18 31.25 9.82
C GLU A 54 9.75 31.96 8.60
N ALA A 55 10.38 33.12 8.81
CA ALA A 55 10.97 33.89 7.72
C ALA A 55 12.03 33.09 6.98
N ALA A 56 11.86 32.93 5.68
CA ALA A 56 12.77 32.17 4.84
C ALA A 56 12.98 32.84 3.47
N GLU A 57 14.18 32.71 2.92
CA GLU A 57 14.53 33.30 1.62
C GLU A 57 13.91 32.55 0.44
N ALA A 58 13.59 31.27 0.62
CA ALA A 58 13.01 30.42 -0.40
C ALA A 58 12.08 29.35 0.20
N LEU A 59 11.01 29.05 -0.51
CA LEU A 59 10.21 27.85 -0.31
C LEU A 59 10.89 26.70 -1.05
N VAL A 60 11.34 25.68 -0.32
CA VAL A 60 11.89 24.46 -0.92
C VAL A 60 10.78 23.42 -1.08
N LEU A 61 10.66 22.86 -2.27
CA LEU A 61 9.73 21.79 -2.60
C LEU A 61 10.52 20.53 -3.02
N ASP A 62 9.97 19.38 -2.71
CA ASP A 62 10.46 18.11 -3.25
C ASP A 62 10.08 18.00 -4.72
N THR A 63 11.05 17.61 -5.55
CA THR A 63 10.88 17.25 -6.96
C THR A 63 11.85 16.12 -7.33
N THR A 64 11.74 15.61 -8.54
CA THR A 64 12.72 14.70 -9.14
C THR A 64 13.41 15.36 -10.33
N ALA A 65 14.55 14.84 -10.76
CA ALA A 65 15.26 15.33 -11.94
C ALA A 65 14.42 15.24 -13.24
N GLY A 66 13.42 14.35 -13.26
CA GLY A 66 12.49 14.17 -14.38
C GLY A 66 11.29 15.10 -14.38
N LEU A 67 11.13 15.97 -13.35
CA LEU A 67 10.02 16.92 -13.27
C LEU A 67 10.55 18.31 -13.67
N ALA A 68 10.20 18.74 -14.89
CA ALA A 68 10.71 19.98 -15.48
C ALA A 68 9.82 21.18 -15.15
N VAL A 69 10.27 22.08 -14.28
CA VAL A 69 9.58 23.34 -13.99
C VAL A 69 10.06 24.42 -14.97
N THR A 70 9.12 25.01 -15.73
CA THR A 70 9.40 25.95 -16.81
C THR A 70 9.08 27.41 -16.45
N ALA A 71 8.18 27.64 -15.50
CA ALA A 71 7.83 28.97 -15.01
C ALA A 71 7.38 28.91 -13.55
N ALA A 72 7.63 29.97 -12.80
CA ALA A 72 7.17 30.12 -11.42
C ALA A 72 6.78 31.55 -11.10
N THR A 73 5.75 31.71 -10.27
CA THR A 73 5.35 33.01 -9.70
C THR A 73 5.09 32.88 -8.21
N VAL A 74 5.37 33.99 -7.48
CA VAL A 74 4.97 34.17 -6.08
C VAL A 74 4.12 35.43 -5.99
N ASN A 75 2.88 35.33 -5.55
CA ASN A 75 1.90 36.40 -5.51
C ASN A 75 1.79 37.15 -6.87
N GLY A 76 1.87 36.41 -8.00
CA GLY A 76 1.82 36.93 -9.36
C GLY A 76 3.15 37.51 -9.89
N HIS A 77 4.18 37.64 -9.07
CA HIS A 77 5.51 38.06 -9.49
C HIS A 77 6.33 36.88 -10.01
N THR A 78 6.85 36.98 -11.23
CA THR A 78 7.73 35.96 -11.80
C THR A 78 9.01 35.82 -10.98
N VAL A 79 9.37 34.57 -10.64
CA VAL A 79 10.60 34.27 -9.92
C VAL A 79 11.39 33.19 -10.67
N GLU A 80 12.70 33.19 -10.51
CA GLU A 80 13.59 32.17 -11.10
C GLU A 80 13.89 31.10 -10.06
N CYS A 81 13.33 29.90 -10.25
CA CYS A 81 13.58 28.75 -9.38
C CYS A 81 14.97 28.18 -9.59
N ARG A 82 15.52 27.59 -8.54
CA ARG A 82 16.82 26.94 -8.58
C ARG A 82 16.72 25.52 -8.07
N SER A 83 17.11 24.54 -8.90
CA SER A 83 17.35 23.16 -8.43
C SER A 83 18.53 23.14 -7.46
N LEU A 84 18.35 22.49 -6.33
CA LEU A 84 19.39 22.28 -5.33
C LEU A 84 20.18 21.00 -5.64
N ALA A 85 21.15 20.67 -4.79
CA ALA A 85 21.93 19.45 -4.96
C ALA A 85 20.99 18.23 -4.88
N PRO A 86 21.08 17.28 -5.84
CA PRO A 86 20.29 16.06 -5.80
C PRO A 86 20.71 15.19 -4.62
N HIS A 87 19.72 14.52 -4.01
CA HIS A 87 19.93 13.50 -3.02
C HIS A 87 19.76 12.11 -3.66
N GLU A 88 20.52 11.13 -3.22
CA GLU A 88 20.54 9.80 -3.82
C GLU A 88 19.14 9.13 -3.85
N CYS A 89 18.40 9.21 -2.74
CA CYS A 89 17.09 8.58 -2.59
C CYS A 89 15.91 9.56 -2.68
N LEU A 90 16.12 10.86 -2.33
CA LEU A 90 15.03 11.80 -2.11
C LEU A 90 14.75 12.74 -3.29
N GLY A 91 15.48 12.57 -4.40
CA GLY A 91 15.28 13.36 -5.61
C GLY A 91 16.07 14.67 -5.63
N THR A 92 15.55 15.68 -6.30
CA THR A 92 16.23 16.98 -6.53
C THR A 92 15.33 18.10 -6.02
N PRO A 93 15.59 18.70 -4.84
CA PRO A 93 14.73 19.73 -4.29
C PRO A 93 14.80 21.01 -5.12
N LEU A 94 13.68 21.74 -5.18
CA LEU A 94 13.49 22.96 -5.93
C LEU A 94 13.32 24.14 -4.98
N ALA A 95 14.22 25.11 -5.01
CA ALA A 95 14.09 26.36 -4.26
C ALA A 95 13.33 27.40 -5.10
N VAL A 96 12.20 27.87 -4.58
CA VAL A 96 11.39 28.98 -5.12
C VAL A 96 11.68 30.22 -4.29
N PRO A 97 12.35 31.26 -4.83
CA PRO A 97 12.68 32.46 -4.07
C PRO A 97 11.41 33.17 -3.57
N VAL A 98 11.39 33.55 -2.29
CA VAL A 98 10.34 34.37 -1.70
C VAL A 98 10.79 35.80 -1.70
N PRO A 99 10.04 36.76 -2.32
CA PRO A 99 10.36 38.19 -2.26
C PRO A 99 10.47 38.68 -0.82
N GLU A 100 11.43 39.57 -0.54
CA GLU A 100 11.74 40.03 0.83
C GLU A 100 10.49 40.58 1.56
N ALA A 101 9.65 41.32 0.87
CA ALA A 101 8.42 41.88 1.42
C ALA A 101 7.36 40.84 1.83
N GLU A 102 7.52 39.60 1.35
CA GLU A 102 6.56 38.51 1.56
C GLU A 102 7.02 37.49 2.64
N ARG A 103 8.21 37.67 3.23
CA ARG A 103 8.83 36.71 4.16
C ARG A 103 8.33 36.78 5.60
N GLU A 104 7.46 37.75 5.91
CA GLU A 104 6.96 37.94 7.28
C GLU A 104 6.10 36.77 7.73
N PRO A 105 6.33 36.20 8.95
CA PRO A 105 5.48 35.16 9.51
C PRO A 105 4.01 35.60 9.55
N GLY A 106 3.13 34.73 9.09
CA GLY A 106 1.69 34.97 8.95
C GLY A 106 1.28 35.42 7.53
N ASN A 107 2.21 35.78 6.66
CA ASN A 107 1.87 36.11 5.28
C ASN A 107 1.38 34.86 4.52
N GLU A 108 0.35 35.05 3.71
CA GLU A 108 -0.14 34.04 2.76
C GLU A 108 0.52 34.27 1.40
N LEU A 109 1.08 33.20 0.85
CA LEU A 109 1.70 33.20 -0.47
C LEU A 109 0.89 32.33 -1.42
N THR A 110 0.68 32.82 -2.63
CA THR A 110 0.22 32.03 -3.77
C THR A 110 1.43 31.72 -4.66
N VAL A 111 1.86 30.46 -4.67
CA VAL A 111 3.03 29.99 -5.43
C VAL A 111 2.57 29.11 -6.58
N SER A 112 2.71 29.58 -7.81
CA SER A 112 2.29 28.88 -9.02
C SER A 112 3.50 28.40 -9.82
N LEU A 113 3.50 27.11 -10.20
CA LEU A 113 4.58 26.43 -10.91
C LEU A 113 4.01 25.75 -12.16
N THR A 114 4.50 26.12 -13.33
CA THR A 114 4.20 25.42 -14.58
C THR A 114 5.27 24.35 -14.81
N TYR A 115 4.84 23.12 -15.05
CA TYR A 115 5.76 21.97 -15.12
C TYR A 115 5.29 20.89 -16.08
N SER A 116 6.18 19.94 -16.37
CA SER A 116 5.84 18.66 -16.99
C SER A 116 6.55 17.52 -16.31
N THR A 117 5.90 16.34 -16.32
CA THR A 117 6.49 15.09 -15.83
C THR A 117 7.35 14.45 -16.92
N SER A 118 8.25 13.56 -16.53
CA SER A 118 9.01 12.70 -17.46
C SER A 118 8.21 11.44 -17.81
N PRO A 119 8.41 10.88 -19.01
CA PRO A 119 7.93 9.53 -19.34
C PRO A 119 8.45 8.42 -18.41
N GLN A 120 9.54 8.68 -17.70
CA GLN A 120 10.15 7.80 -16.69
C GLN A 120 9.79 8.19 -15.25
N SER A 121 8.75 9.00 -15.04
CA SER A 121 8.29 9.35 -13.70
C SER A 121 8.05 8.11 -12.85
N SER A 122 8.63 8.06 -11.66
CA SER A 122 8.45 6.94 -10.72
C SER A 122 7.02 6.86 -10.18
N ALA A 123 6.27 7.97 -10.23
CA ALA A 123 4.87 8.02 -9.83
C ALA A 123 3.90 7.50 -10.88
N LEU A 124 4.28 7.42 -12.15
CA LEU A 124 3.36 7.18 -13.26
C LEU A 124 3.66 5.86 -13.98
N GLN A 125 2.60 5.10 -14.24
CA GLN A 125 2.68 3.99 -15.17
C GLN A 125 1.82 4.26 -16.42
N TRP A 126 2.44 4.09 -17.57
CA TRP A 126 1.84 4.24 -18.90
C TRP A 126 1.75 2.87 -19.57
N LEU A 127 0.55 2.36 -19.75
CA LEU A 127 0.30 1.05 -20.32
C LEU A 127 -0.18 1.19 -21.77
N PRO A 128 0.51 0.55 -22.74
CA PRO A 128 -0.04 0.42 -24.08
C PRO A 128 -1.28 -0.48 -24.08
N PRO A 129 -2.14 -0.43 -25.12
CA PRO A 129 -3.35 -1.25 -25.18
C PRO A 129 -3.12 -2.75 -24.91
N ALA A 130 -2.02 -3.30 -25.36
CA ALA A 130 -1.70 -4.73 -25.18
C ALA A 130 -1.56 -5.15 -23.70
N GLN A 131 -1.28 -4.23 -22.79
CA GLN A 131 -1.08 -4.48 -21.36
C GLN A 131 -2.32 -4.15 -20.50
N THR A 132 -3.39 -3.61 -21.10
CA THR A 132 -4.67 -3.36 -20.43
C THR A 132 -5.57 -4.60 -20.48
N ALA A 133 -6.61 -4.67 -19.66
CA ALA A 133 -7.55 -5.80 -19.70
C ALA A 133 -8.36 -5.82 -21.00
N GLY A 134 -8.82 -4.66 -21.46
CA GLY A 134 -9.63 -4.51 -22.67
C GLY A 134 -8.85 -4.61 -23.98
N LYS A 135 -7.53 -4.47 -23.97
CA LYS A 135 -6.63 -4.53 -25.14
C LYS A 135 -6.94 -3.50 -26.24
N GLN A 136 -7.75 -2.47 -25.96
CA GLN A 136 -8.26 -1.51 -26.96
C GLN A 136 -7.60 -0.13 -26.85
N ARG A 137 -7.48 0.39 -25.64
CA ARG A 137 -7.01 1.74 -25.36
C ARG A 137 -5.84 1.71 -24.38
N PRO A 138 -4.93 2.71 -24.43
CA PRO A 138 -3.89 2.85 -23.43
C PRO A 138 -4.50 3.23 -22.07
N TYR A 139 -3.72 3.05 -21.00
CA TYR A 139 -4.10 3.39 -19.64
C TYR A 139 -2.94 4.08 -18.94
N MET A 140 -3.25 5.05 -18.06
CA MET A 140 -2.27 5.71 -17.19
C MET A 140 -2.82 5.75 -15.78
N PHE A 141 -1.96 5.53 -14.79
CA PHE A 141 -2.28 5.76 -13.39
C PHE A 141 -1.07 6.21 -12.59
N SER A 142 -1.34 6.87 -11.46
CA SER A 142 -0.32 7.26 -10.50
C SER A 142 -0.27 6.33 -9.31
N GLN A 143 0.92 6.23 -8.67
CA GLN A 143 1.15 5.64 -7.37
C GLN A 143 2.15 6.53 -6.63
N CYS A 144 1.69 7.24 -5.58
CA CYS A 144 2.46 8.27 -4.91
C CYS A 144 3.06 7.83 -3.56
N GLN A 145 2.52 6.80 -2.90
CA GLN A 145 3.08 6.26 -1.66
C GLN A 145 4.40 5.50 -1.93
N ALA A 146 5.49 5.67 -1.18
CA ALA A 146 5.60 6.57 -0.01
C ALA A 146 5.93 8.02 -0.42
N ILE A 147 6.96 8.27 -1.26
CA ILE A 147 7.54 9.58 -1.59
C ILE A 147 7.60 9.84 -3.10
N HIS A 148 6.61 9.35 -3.87
CA HIS A 148 6.58 9.53 -5.32
C HIS A 148 5.69 10.69 -5.79
N ALA A 149 4.93 11.36 -4.89
CA ALA A 149 4.15 12.53 -5.29
C ALA A 149 5.04 13.63 -5.90
N ARG A 150 6.28 13.75 -5.45
CA ARG A 150 7.33 14.64 -6.00
C ARG A 150 7.71 14.37 -7.45
N ALA A 151 7.34 13.21 -7.99
CA ALA A 151 7.54 12.85 -9.39
C ALA A 151 6.26 13.10 -10.23
N LEU A 152 5.15 13.47 -9.60
CA LEU A 152 3.87 13.84 -10.23
C LEU A 152 3.66 15.35 -10.25
N PHE A 153 3.95 16.05 -9.15
CA PHE A 153 3.87 17.51 -9.01
C PHE A 153 4.85 18.02 -7.95
N PRO A 154 5.34 19.29 -8.05
CA PRO A 154 6.21 19.87 -7.03
C PRO A 154 5.45 20.03 -5.70
N CYS A 155 5.91 19.46 -4.60
CA CYS A 155 5.19 19.45 -3.33
C CYS A 155 6.11 19.38 -2.10
N ALA A 156 5.53 19.56 -0.91
CA ALA A 156 6.10 19.08 0.33
C ALA A 156 5.66 17.61 0.50
N ASP A 157 6.52 16.67 0.11
CA ASP A 157 6.18 15.25 0.02
C ASP A 157 6.43 14.54 1.35
N ALA A 158 5.61 14.90 2.33
CA ALA A 158 5.70 14.40 3.71
C ALA A 158 4.29 14.18 4.29
N PRO A 159 4.06 13.10 5.06
CA PRO A 159 2.76 12.80 5.65
C PRO A 159 2.23 13.90 6.58
N THR A 160 3.13 14.64 7.24
CA THR A 160 2.79 15.76 8.13
C THR A 160 2.13 16.92 7.39
N CYS A 161 2.36 17.08 6.08
CA CYS A 161 1.81 18.14 5.25
C CYS A 161 0.44 17.73 4.69
N LYS A 162 -0.63 17.99 5.46
CA LYS A 162 -2.01 17.82 5.00
C LYS A 162 -2.56 19.11 4.42
N PHE A 163 -3.16 18.99 3.23
CA PHE A 163 -3.75 20.11 2.50
C PHE A 163 -5.03 19.70 1.77
N THR A 164 -5.92 20.63 1.50
CA THR A 164 -7.06 20.45 0.59
C THR A 164 -6.61 20.66 -0.85
N TYR A 165 -7.32 20.10 -1.82
CA TYR A 165 -6.99 20.39 -3.21
C TYR A 165 -8.22 20.43 -4.14
N ASP A 166 -8.08 21.17 -5.23
CA ASP A 166 -8.92 21.04 -6.42
C ASP A 166 -8.06 20.69 -7.64
N ALA A 167 -8.69 20.06 -8.64
CA ALA A 167 -7.99 19.68 -9.84
C ALA A 167 -8.88 19.76 -11.09
N GLU A 168 -8.32 20.22 -12.20
CA GLU A 168 -8.85 20.06 -13.54
C GLU A 168 -7.95 19.11 -14.34
N VAL A 169 -8.51 18.05 -14.93
CA VAL A 169 -7.77 17.07 -15.73
C VAL A 169 -8.31 17.04 -17.14
N THR A 170 -7.49 17.44 -18.11
CA THR A 170 -7.80 17.40 -19.53
C THR A 170 -7.20 16.12 -20.15
N VAL A 171 -8.04 15.36 -20.85
CA VAL A 171 -7.71 14.06 -21.42
C VAL A 171 -8.28 13.92 -22.84
N PRO A 172 -7.81 12.97 -23.69
CA PRO A 172 -8.43 12.67 -24.98
C PRO A 172 -9.92 12.34 -24.83
N ALA A 173 -10.75 12.67 -25.82
CA ALA A 173 -12.21 12.52 -25.77
C ALA A 173 -12.71 11.09 -25.48
N TRP A 174 -11.93 10.06 -25.80
CA TRP A 174 -12.26 8.67 -25.52
C TRP A 174 -12.04 8.27 -24.05
N ALA A 175 -11.23 9.05 -23.30
CA ALA A 175 -10.77 8.68 -21.95
C ALA A 175 -11.66 9.26 -20.86
N THR A 176 -11.72 8.59 -19.73
CA THR A 176 -12.26 9.05 -18.46
C THR A 176 -11.11 9.29 -17.50
N ALA A 177 -11.12 10.44 -16.82
CA ALA A 177 -10.20 10.72 -15.72
C ALA A 177 -10.92 10.51 -14.38
N LEU A 178 -10.20 9.92 -13.42
CA LEU A 178 -10.61 9.78 -12.01
C LEU A 178 -9.49 10.29 -11.11
N MET A 179 -9.85 10.87 -9.97
CA MET A 179 -8.90 11.30 -8.94
C MET A 179 -9.38 10.92 -7.54
N SER A 180 -8.46 10.99 -6.57
CA SER A 180 -8.72 10.80 -5.14
C SER A 180 -9.48 12.00 -4.52
N ALA A 181 -10.55 12.43 -5.18
CA ALA A 181 -11.35 13.61 -4.85
C ALA A 181 -12.79 13.45 -5.36
N GLU A 182 -13.69 14.30 -4.90
CA GLU A 182 -15.07 14.31 -5.35
C GLU A 182 -15.19 14.97 -6.73
N PRO A 183 -15.80 14.32 -7.74
CA PRO A 183 -15.99 14.94 -9.04
C PRO A 183 -16.98 16.10 -8.96
N GLN A 184 -16.65 17.18 -9.63
CA GLN A 184 -17.45 18.41 -9.71
C GLN A 184 -18.20 18.48 -11.05
N GLY A 185 -19.43 17.98 -11.04
CA GLY A 185 -20.24 17.89 -12.26
C GLY A 185 -19.81 16.78 -13.22
N GLY A 186 -20.27 16.85 -14.47
CA GLY A 186 -19.87 15.94 -15.55
C GLY A 186 -18.70 16.45 -16.38
N PRO A 187 -18.11 15.59 -17.24
CA PRO A 187 -17.03 16.02 -18.13
C PRO A 187 -17.51 17.08 -19.12
N GLN A 188 -16.65 18.06 -19.36
CA GLN A 188 -16.88 19.13 -20.32
C GLN A 188 -16.08 18.87 -21.60
N GLU A 189 -16.76 18.88 -22.76
CA GLU A 189 -16.07 18.80 -24.04
C GLU A 189 -15.31 20.11 -24.31
N VAL A 190 -14.02 19.98 -24.60
CA VAL A 190 -13.15 21.12 -24.92
C VAL A 190 -12.63 20.93 -26.33
N PRO A 191 -12.97 21.83 -27.28
CA PRO A 191 -12.42 21.76 -28.63
C PRO A 191 -10.90 21.94 -28.63
N ALA A 192 -10.19 20.97 -29.24
CA ALA A 192 -8.75 21.08 -29.51
C ALA A 192 -8.49 21.11 -31.01
N GLY A 193 -7.43 21.78 -31.45
CA GLY A 193 -7.15 22.06 -32.87
C GLY A 193 -7.01 20.80 -33.77
N ASP A 194 -6.68 19.66 -33.20
CA ASP A 194 -6.43 18.38 -33.90
C ASP A 194 -7.33 17.21 -33.41
N GLY A 195 -8.22 17.48 -32.47
CA GLY A 195 -9.13 16.51 -31.89
C GLY A 195 -9.95 17.10 -30.75
N SER A 196 -10.97 16.40 -30.28
CA SER A 196 -11.69 16.78 -29.09
C SER A 196 -11.01 16.24 -27.84
N THR A 197 -11.00 17.02 -26.79
CA THR A 197 -10.57 16.63 -25.43
C THR A 197 -11.75 16.77 -24.45
N ARG A 198 -11.62 16.14 -23.29
CA ARG A 198 -12.60 16.25 -22.22
C ARG A 198 -11.88 16.74 -20.97
N ARG A 199 -12.53 17.64 -20.24
CA ARG A 199 -12.06 18.15 -18.96
C ARG A 199 -12.93 17.61 -17.84
N PHE A 200 -12.29 17.12 -16.80
CA PHE A 200 -12.88 16.65 -15.56
C PHE A 200 -12.44 17.56 -14.42
N ALA A 201 -13.36 17.96 -13.54
CA ALA A 201 -13.06 18.77 -12.36
C ALA A 201 -13.30 17.97 -11.09
N PHE A 202 -12.42 18.15 -10.10
CA PHE A 202 -12.41 17.43 -8.84
C PHE A 202 -12.14 18.38 -7.66
N GLN A 203 -12.64 18.01 -6.47
CA GLN A 203 -12.42 18.76 -5.24
C GLN A 203 -12.22 17.83 -4.05
N GLN A 204 -11.17 18.06 -3.27
CA GLN A 204 -10.88 17.36 -2.01
C GLN A 204 -10.89 18.38 -0.86
N ASP A 205 -12.03 18.47 -0.17
CA ASP A 205 -12.25 19.40 0.93
C ASP A 205 -11.68 18.90 2.27
N ARG A 206 -11.29 17.64 2.33
CA ARG A 206 -10.65 17.07 3.52
C ARG A 206 -9.15 17.15 3.36
N PRO A 207 -8.41 17.66 4.36
CA PRO A 207 -6.96 17.75 4.26
C PRO A 207 -6.33 16.35 4.19
N VAL A 208 -5.54 16.13 3.16
CA VAL A 208 -4.83 14.86 2.89
C VAL A 208 -3.36 15.11 2.62
N PRO A 209 -2.46 14.17 2.93
CA PRO A 209 -1.04 14.28 2.55
C PRO A 209 -0.85 14.03 1.05
N SER A 210 0.31 14.44 0.53
CA SER A 210 0.69 14.35 -0.88
C SER A 210 0.57 12.93 -1.46
N TYR A 211 0.94 11.90 -0.69
CA TYR A 211 0.94 10.52 -1.16
C TYR A 211 -0.47 9.97 -1.47
N LEU A 212 -1.52 10.65 -1.00
CA LEU A 212 -2.92 10.31 -1.27
C LEU A 212 -3.52 11.05 -2.50
N VAL A 213 -2.76 11.91 -3.15
CA VAL A 213 -3.18 12.50 -4.43
C VAL A 213 -2.96 11.47 -5.53
N ALA A 214 -4.06 11.03 -6.14
CA ALA A 214 -4.02 10.00 -7.17
C ALA A 214 -4.82 10.41 -8.41
N VAL A 215 -4.34 9.98 -9.58
CA VAL A 215 -5.00 10.17 -10.87
C VAL A 215 -4.93 8.88 -11.69
N ALA A 216 -6.02 8.53 -12.34
CA ALA A 216 -6.08 7.44 -13.31
C ALA A 216 -6.85 7.88 -14.55
N VAL A 217 -6.36 7.50 -15.74
CA VAL A 217 -6.95 7.85 -17.03
C VAL A 217 -6.97 6.64 -17.94
N GLY A 218 -8.15 6.30 -18.44
CA GLY A 218 -8.32 5.15 -19.32
C GLY A 218 -9.73 5.08 -19.90
N GLU A 219 -10.00 4.03 -20.66
CA GLU A 219 -11.37 3.68 -21.06
C GLU A 219 -12.04 2.97 -19.87
N LEU A 220 -12.86 3.72 -19.11
CA LEU A 220 -13.43 3.26 -17.85
C LEU A 220 -14.96 3.23 -17.92
N GLY A 221 -15.54 2.11 -17.48
CA GLY A 221 -16.94 1.96 -17.15
C GLY A 221 -17.16 1.93 -15.64
N SER A 222 -18.40 2.09 -15.21
CA SER A 222 -18.74 2.08 -13.79
C SER A 222 -20.05 1.40 -13.48
N LYS A 223 -20.20 0.92 -12.25
CA LYS A 223 -21.45 0.38 -11.72
C LYS A 223 -21.59 0.73 -10.24
N ARG A 224 -22.75 1.29 -9.87
CA ARG A 224 -23.07 1.55 -8.47
C ARG A 224 -23.38 0.24 -7.76
N VAL A 225 -22.74 -0.01 -6.60
CA VAL A 225 -22.91 -1.23 -5.81
C VAL A 225 -23.38 -0.98 -4.38
N GLY A 226 -23.39 0.28 -3.94
CA GLY A 226 -23.86 0.69 -2.62
C GLY A 226 -24.32 2.13 -2.57
N PRO A 227 -24.81 2.61 -1.41
CA PRO A 227 -25.24 4.00 -1.23
C PRO A 227 -24.12 5.01 -1.48
N ARG A 228 -22.90 4.68 -1.07
CA ARG A 228 -21.69 5.50 -1.19
C ARG A 228 -20.67 4.95 -2.18
N THR A 229 -20.88 3.73 -2.71
CA THR A 229 -19.87 2.97 -3.45
C THR A 229 -20.25 2.80 -4.92
N THR A 230 -19.36 3.24 -5.80
CA THR A 230 -19.35 2.93 -7.23
C THR A 230 -18.05 2.20 -7.55
N VAL A 231 -18.14 1.11 -8.29
CA VAL A 231 -16.95 0.45 -8.83
C VAL A 231 -16.67 0.95 -10.22
N TRP A 232 -15.38 1.11 -10.53
CA TRP A 232 -14.86 1.53 -11.82
C TRP A 232 -13.86 0.48 -12.31
N ALA A 233 -13.87 0.21 -13.60
CA ALA A 233 -12.91 -0.69 -14.25
C ALA A 233 -12.92 -0.45 -15.76
N GLU A 234 -12.00 -1.09 -16.47
CA GLU A 234 -12.15 -1.25 -17.91
C GLU A 234 -13.48 -1.96 -18.24
N PRO A 235 -14.20 -1.61 -19.33
CA PRO A 235 -15.58 -2.05 -19.57
C PRO A 235 -15.79 -3.56 -19.47
N CYS A 236 -14.81 -4.37 -19.91
CA CYS A 236 -14.87 -5.82 -19.87
C CYS A 236 -14.84 -6.41 -18.44
N MET A 237 -14.43 -5.62 -17.42
CA MET A 237 -14.25 -6.07 -16.03
C MET A 237 -15.37 -5.62 -15.09
N VAL A 238 -16.16 -4.59 -15.45
CA VAL A 238 -17.10 -3.90 -14.55
C VAL A 238 -18.06 -4.85 -13.83
N GLU A 239 -18.63 -5.82 -14.52
CA GLU A 239 -19.60 -6.75 -13.92
C GLU A 239 -18.93 -7.68 -12.87
N ALA A 240 -17.73 -8.19 -13.16
CA ALA A 240 -16.97 -9.03 -12.25
C ALA A 240 -16.55 -8.24 -10.99
N VAL A 241 -16.08 -7.00 -11.18
CA VAL A 241 -15.69 -6.09 -10.10
C VAL A 241 -16.90 -5.74 -9.22
N ALA A 242 -18.03 -5.43 -9.82
CA ALA A 242 -19.28 -5.13 -9.09
C ALA A 242 -19.78 -6.33 -8.27
N TRP A 243 -19.62 -7.53 -8.79
CA TRP A 243 -19.93 -8.75 -8.04
C TRP A 243 -18.99 -8.95 -6.85
N GLU A 244 -17.69 -8.88 -7.09
CA GLU A 244 -16.67 -9.16 -6.07
C GLU A 244 -16.73 -8.17 -4.91
N PHE A 245 -16.91 -6.86 -5.18
CA PHE A 245 -16.87 -5.79 -4.19
C PHE A 245 -18.24 -5.28 -3.75
N GLY A 246 -19.31 -6.03 -4.05
CA GLY A 246 -20.68 -5.61 -3.76
C GLY A 246 -21.05 -5.50 -2.27
N GLU A 247 -20.20 -6.00 -1.35
CA GLU A 247 -20.44 -5.95 0.09
C GLU A 247 -19.69 -4.82 0.82
N THR A 248 -19.00 -3.94 0.10
CA THR A 248 -18.16 -2.87 0.66
C THR A 248 -18.87 -2.00 1.69
N GLU A 249 -20.16 -1.68 1.47
CA GLU A 249 -20.95 -0.87 2.40
C GLU A 249 -21.07 -1.50 3.79
N ARG A 250 -21.05 -2.84 3.89
CA ARG A 250 -21.08 -3.54 5.18
C ARG A 250 -19.78 -3.31 5.96
N PHE A 251 -18.64 -3.25 5.26
CA PHE A 251 -17.34 -2.95 5.87
C PHE A 251 -17.34 -1.52 6.41
N ILE A 252 -17.80 -0.55 5.60
CA ILE A 252 -17.88 0.86 6.01
C ILE A 252 -18.77 1.04 7.23
N ALA A 253 -20.00 0.52 7.20
CA ALA A 253 -20.95 0.66 8.31
C ALA A 253 -20.43 0.01 9.60
N THR A 254 -19.75 -1.14 9.51
CA THR A 254 -19.16 -1.81 10.67
C THR A 254 -17.97 -1.04 11.23
N ALA A 255 -17.14 -0.44 10.37
CA ALA A 255 -16.02 0.39 10.79
C ALA A 255 -16.51 1.69 11.46
N GLU A 256 -17.59 2.32 10.98
CA GLU A 256 -18.24 3.48 11.61
C GLU A 256 -18.68 3.16 13.04
N ASP A 257 -19.28 1.98 13.27
CA ASP A 257 -19.71 1.55 14.61
C ASP A 257 -18.50 1.30 15.54
N LEU A 258 -17.46 0.64 15.02
CA LEU A 258 -16.24 0.34 15.78
C LEU A 258 -15.46 1.59 16.18
N THR A 259 -15.35 2.55 15.28
CA THR A 259 -14.58 3.79 15.49
C THR A 259 -15.39 4.89 16.16
N GLY A 260 -16.72 4.79 16.13
CA GLY A 260 -17.64 5.84 16.62
C GLY A 260 -17.58 7.13 15.78
N HIS A 261 -16.99 7.08 14.61
CA HIS A 261 -16.80 8.22 13.70
C HIS A 261 -17.30 7.86 12.31
N ALA A 262 -18.21 8.67 11.76
CA ALA A 262 -18.69 8.48 10.40
C ALA A 262 -17.53 8.55 9.40
N TYR A 263 -17.64 7.83 8.28
CA TYR A 263 -16.67 7.96 7.19
C TYR A 263 -16.60 9.41 6.72
N ASP A 264 -15.39 9.99 6.69
CA ASP A 264 -15.21 11.45 6.56
C ASP A 264 -15.52 12.00 5.15
N TRP A 265 -15.57 11.13 4.15
CA TRP A 265 -15.87 11.47 2.75
C TRP A 265 -17.28 11.03 2.35
N SER A 266 -17.88 11.73 1.37
CA SER A 266 -19.25 11.46 0.92
C SER A 266 -19.38 10.18 0.08
N ARG A 267 -18.27 9.70 -0.49
CA ARG A 267 -18.20 8.55 -1.40
C ARG A 267 -17.00 7.66 -1.10
N TYR A 268 -17.15 6.39 -1.42
CA TYR A 268 -16.10 5.38 -1.40
C TYR A 268 -16.13 4.62 -2.72
N ASP A 269 -15.46 5.12 -3.74
CA ASP A 269 -15.36 4.43 -5.01
C ASP A 269 -14.18 3.46 -5.02
N ILE A 270 -14.28 2.42 -5.83
CA ILE A 270 -13.22 1.42 -6.01
C ILE A 270 -12.88 1.37 -7.49
N LEU A 271 -11.63 1.63 -7.84
CA LEU A 271 -11.09 1.43 -9.18
C LEU A 271 -10.32 0.11 -9.24
N CYS A 272 -10.86 -0.86 -9.98
CA CYS A 272 -10.09 -2.05 -10.32
C CYS A 272 -9.03 -1.69 -11.35
N MET A 273 -7.79 -1.82 -10.93
CA MET A 273 -6.60 -1.40 -11.66
C MET A 273 -6.24 -2.39 -12.78
N PRO A 274 -5.36 -1.99 -13.70
CA PRO A 274 -4.73 -2.93 -14.63
C PRO A 274 -3.89 -4.00 -13.90
N PRO A 275 -3.64 -5.17 -14.54
CA PRO A 275 -2.90 -6.27 -13.91
C PRO A 275 -1.50 -5.93 -13.40
N SER A 276 -0.88 -4.87 -13.93
CA SER A 276 0.45 -4.39 -13.52
C SER A 276 0.48 -3.65 -12.19
N PHE A 277 -0.67 -3.35 -11.57
CA PHE A 277 -0.73 -2.63 -10.30
C PHE A 277 0.08 -3.36 -9.22
N PRO A 278 1.04 -2.68 -8.53
CA PRO A 278 2.07 -3.35 -7.76
C PRO A 278 1.63 -3.79 -6.36
N TYR A 279 0.52 -3.28 -5.84
CA TYR A 279 0.01 -3.54 -4.49
C TYR A 279 -1.29 -4.34 -4.49
N GLY A 280 -1.82 -4.65 -3.31
CA GLY A 280 -3.15 -5.24 -3.13
C GLY A 280 -4.25 -4.22 -3.33
N GLY A 281 -4.08 -3.08 -2.68
CA GLY A 281 -4.89 -1.88 -2.81
C GLY A 281 -4.05 -0.63 -2.57
N MET A 282 -4.70 0.52 -2.64
CA MET A 282 -4.19 1.81 -2.24
C MET A 282 -5.37 2.67 -1.77
N GLU A 283 -5.26 3.18 -0.60
CA GLU A 283 -6.29 3.84 0.19
C GLU A 283 -6.61 5.28 -0.27
N ASN A 284 -6.46 5.60 -1.53
CA ASN A 284 -6.76 6.95 -2.03
C ASN A 284 -8.18 7.38 -1.62
N PRO A 285 -8.35 8.52 -0.91
CA PRO A 285 -9.67 8.97 -0.48
C PRO A 285 -10.61 9.16 -1.67
N CYS A 286 -11.88 8.80 -1.52
CA CYS A 286 -12.90 8.80 -2.57
C CYS A 286 -12.67 7.78 -3.70
N LEU A 287 -11.48 7.21 -3.86
CA LEU A 287 -11.13 6.35 -5.00
C LEU A 287 -10.06 5.30 -4.62
N THR A 288 -10.42 4.29 -3.86
CA THR A 288 -9.53 3.17 -3.57
C THR A 288 -9.09 2.48 -4.85
N PHE A 289 -7.78 2.27 -5.03
CA PHE A 289 -7.25 1.42 -6.08
C PHE A 289 -7.21 -0.03 -5.60
N ALA A 290 -7.62 -0.97 -6.44
CA ALA A 290 -7.65 -2.40 -6.13
C ALA A 290 -7.07 -3.23 -7.26
N THR A 291 -6.20 -4.19 -6.95
CA THR A 291 -5.65 -5.10 -7.95
C THR A 291 -6.71 -6.05 -8.51
N PRO A 292 -6.70 -6.40 -9.80
CA PRO A 292 -7.60 -7.40 -10.35
C PRO A 292 -7.33 -8.82 -9.83
N THR A 293 -6.21 -9.05 -9.13
CA THR A 293 -5.93 -10.34 -8.48
C THR A 293 -6.89 -10.67 -7.33
N LEU A 294 -7.71 -9.70 -6.90
CA LEU A 294 -8.79 -9.91 -5.92
C LEU A 294 -10.04 -10.54 -6.51
N LEU A 295 -10.16 -10.60 -7.85
CA LEU A 295 -11.34 -11.14 -8.52
C LEU A 295 -11.32 -12.68 -8.56
N ALA A 296 -11.48 -13.29 -7.39
CA ALA A 296 -11.51 -14.75 -7.24
C ALA A 296 -12.82 -15.37 -7.75
N GLY A 297 -13.90 -14.59 -7.81
CA GLY A 297 -15.24 -15.00 -8.24
C GLY A 297 -16.11 -15.54 -7.10
N ASP A 298 -15.63 -15.49 -5.86
CA ASP A 298 -16.32 -15.98 -4.67
C ASP A 298 -16.24 -15.02 -3.46
N ARG A 299 -15.74 -13.79 -3.67
CA ARG A 299 -15.53 -12.74 -2.66
C ARG A 299 -14.52 -13.11 -1.56
N SER A 300 -13.80 -14.21 -1.72
CA SER A 300 -12.86 -14.70 -0.69
C SER A 300 -11.68 -13.76 -0.44
N LEU A 301 -11.38 -12.84 -1.36
CA LEU A 301 -10.30 -11.88 -1.27
C LEU A 301 -10.79 -10.43 -1.02
N ALA A 302 -12.08 -10.24 -0.72
CA ALA A 302 -12.66 -8.94 -0.42
C ALA A 302 -12.17 -8.35 0.92
N ASN A 303 -11.45 -9.13 1.74
CA ASN A 303 -10.78 -8.63 2.95
C ASN A 303 -9.77 -7.51 2.64
N VAL A 304 -9.13 -7.50 1.47
CA VAL A 304 -8.27 -6.39 1.05
C VAL A 304 -9.08 -5.10 0.91
N ILE A 305 -10.30 -5.16 0.36
CA ILE A 305 -11.18 -3.97 0.32
C ILE A 305 -11.58 -3.55 1.74
N CYS A 306 -11.74 -4.49 2.68
CA CYS A 306 -11.98 -4.16 4.10
C CYS A 306 -10.78 -3.42 4.70
N HIS A 307 -9.55 -3.80 4.35
CA HIS A 307 -8.32 -3.12 4.73
C HIS A 307 -8.31 -1.67 4.20
N GLU A 308 -8.56 -1.48 2.91
CA GLU A 308 -8.60 -0.14 2.29
C GLU A 308 -9.74 0.73 2.87
N VAL A 309 -10.88 0.14 3.22
CA VAL A 309 -11.96 0.84 3.95
C VAL A 309 -11.47 1.31 5.32
N ALA A 310 -10.75 0.46 6.05
CA ALA A 310 -10.24 0.78 7.39
C ALA A 310 -9.26 1.98 7.36
N HIS A 311 -8.47 2.12 6.30
CA HIS A 311 -7.63 3.28 6.08
C HIS A 311 -8.39 4.61 6.08
N GLY A 312 -9.68 4.61 5.79
CA GLY A 312 -10.53 5.79 5.93
C GLY A 312 -10.44 6.46 7.30
N TRP A 313 -10.15 5.69 8.35
CA TRP A 313 -9.94 6.19 9.72
C TRP A 313 -8.47 6.19 10.12
N THR A 314 -7.72 5.14 9.76
CA THR A 314 -6.34 4.88 10.18
C THR A 314 -5.39 4.93 8.99
N GLY A 315 -4.83 6.09 8.74
CA GLY A 315 -4.04 6.44 7.56
C GLY A 315 -4.50 7.76 6.96
N ASN A 316 -5.75 7.86 6.54
CA ASN A 316 -6.29 9.05 5.87
C ASN A 316 -6.80 10.11 6.86
N LEU A 317 -7.67 9.73 7.79
CA LEU A 317 -8.21 10.65 8.81
C LEU A 317 -7.15 10.94 9.88
N VAL A 318 -6.60 9.89 10.48
CA VAL A 318 -5.49 9.94 11.45
C VAL A 318 -4.26 9.37 10.76
N THR A 319 -3.19 10.16 10.64
CA THR A 319 -2.03 9.82 9.80
C THR A 319 -0.72 9.82 10.61
N ASN A 320 0.20 8.94 10.29
CA ASN A 320 1.56 8.99 10.83
C ASN A 320 2.25 10.33 10.52
N HIS A 321 3.04 10.86 11.45
CA HIS A 321 3.70 12.16 11.27
C HIS A 321 4.87 12.10 10.27
N THR A 322 5.67 11.04 10.34
CA THR A 322 6.76 10.72 9.41
C THR A 322 6.69 9.24 9.02
N TRP A 323 7.40 8.82 7.97
CA TRP A 323 7.40 7.42 7.53
C TRP A 323 7.99 6.45 8.56
N GLU A 324 8.80 6.91 9.50
CA GLU A 324 9.30 6.10 10.62
C GLU A 324 8.16 5.63 11.53
N HIS A 325 7.03 6.36 11.57
CA HIS A 325 5.83 6.01 12.36
C HIS A 325 4.76 5.28 11.55
N PHE A 326 5.10 4.67 10.42
CA PHE A 326 4.17 4.05 9.47
C PHE A 326 3.27 2.97 10.08
N TRP A 327 3.71 2.31 11.15
CA TRP A 327 2.89 1.35 11.88
C TRP A 327 1.59 1.96 12.44
N LEU A 328 1.56 3.28 12.68
CA LEU A 328 0.35 3.98 13.13
C LEU A 328 -0.74 4.01 12.04
N ASN A 329 -0.36 3.97 10.77
CA ASN A 329 -1.30 3.73 9.69
C ASN A 329 -1.63 2.23 9.62
N GLU A 330 -0.65 1.39 9.37
CA GLU A 330 -0.84 0.00 8.96
C GLU A 330 -1.24 -0.94 10.09
N GLY A 331 -0.62 -0.81 11.25
CA GLY A 331 -0.97 -1.64 12.43
C GLY A 331 -2.39 -1.39 12.90
N TRP A 332 -2.82 -0.12 12.93
CA TRP A 332 -4.19 0.25 13.25
C TRP A 332 -5.19 -0.21 12.17
N THR A 333 -4.82 -0.09 10.91
CA THR A 333 -5.67 -0.57 9.79
C THR A 333 -5.85 -2.07 9.85
N ARG A 334 -4.78 -2.84 10.13
CA ARG A 334 -4.88 -4.29 10.37
C ARG A 334 -5.77 -4.63 11.56
N TRP A 335 -5.67 -3.87 12.66
CA TRP A 335 -6.54 -4.06 13.82
C TRP A 335 -8.02 -3.81 13.44
N LEU A 336 -8.31 -2.70 12.78
CA LEU A 336 -9.69 -2.35 12.40
C LEU A 336 -10.26 -3.33 11.37
N GLU A 337 -9.49 -3.70 10.34
CA GLU A 337 -9.84 -4.75 9.37
C GLU A 337 -10.26 -6.03 10.08
N ASN A 338 -9.41 -6.54 10.98
CA ASN A 338 -9.68 -7.79 11.67
C ASN A 338 -10.92 -7.69 12.58
N ARG A 339 -11.14 -6.56 13.26
CA ARG A 339 -12.34 -6.35 14.07
C ARG A 339 -13.62 -6.28 13.21
N VAL A 340 -13.56 -5.63 12.05
CA VAL A 340 -14.68 -5.58 11.07
C VAL A 340 -15.00 -7.00 10.58
N LEU A 341 -14.00 -7.74 10.12
CA LEU A 341 -14.18 -9.10 9.61
C LEU A 341 -14.70 -10.04 10.70
N THR A 342 -14.21 -9.93 11.93
CA THR A 342 -14.69 -10.70 13.09
C THR A 342 -16.18 -10.47 13.35
N ARG A 343 -16.63 -9.20 13.34
CA ARG A 343 -18.05 -8.85 13.56
C ARG A 343 -18.97 -9.32 12.44
N LEU A 344 -18.46 -9.40 11.21
CA LEU A 344 -19.23 -9.85 10.05
C LEU A 344 -19.19 -11.37 9.83
N SER A 345 -18.26 -12.07 10.48
CA SER A 345 -18.06 -13.50 10.34
C SER A 345 -19.02 -14.31 11.22
N PRO A 346 -19.56 -15.43 10.72
CA PRO A 346 -20.28 -16.39 11.58
C PRO A 346 -19.37 -17.08 12.61
N HIS A 347 -18.05 -17.01 12.45
CA HIS A 347 -17.07 -17.61 13.36
C HIS A 347 -16.64 -16.67 14.49
N GLY A 348 -16.97 -15.37 14.41
CA GLY A 348 -16.67 -14.40 15.46
C GLY A 348 -15.19 -14.44 15.92
N GLU A 349 -14.96 -14.54 17.21
CA GLU A 349 -13.61 -14.53 17.81
C GLU A 349 -12.71 -15.72 17.40
N GLU A 350 -13.26 -16.84 16.93
CA GLU A 350 -12.44 -17.91 16.35
C GLU A 350 -11.71 -17.46 15.08
N LEU A 351 -12.39 -16.66 14.23
CA LEU A 351 -11.75 -16.05 13.08
C LEU A 351 -10.66 -15.07 13.51
N TYR A 352 -10.92 -14.24 14.53
CA TYR A 352 -9.93 -13.32 15.07
C TYR A 352 -8.67 -14.05 15.52
N ASN A 353 -8.83 -15.09 16.35
CA ASN A 353 -7.71 -15.89 16.84
C ASN A 353 -6.89 -16.50 15.70
N PHE A 354 -7.58 -17.04 14.70
CA PHE A 354 -6.94 -17.58 13.50
C PHE A 354 -6.14 -16.50 12.74
N GLN A 355 -6.73 -15.31 12.52
CA GLN A 355 -6.05 -14.21 11.84
C GLN A 355 -4.81 -13.71 12.62
N MET A 356 -4.84 -13.76 13.95
CA MET A 356 -3.68 -13.38 14.77
C MET A 356 -2.53 -14.38 14.63
N GLN A 357 -2.81 -15.67 14.51
CA GLN A 357 -1.78 -16.68 14.25
C GLN A 357 -1.15 -16.49 12.85
N GLU A 358 -1.99 -16.27 11.83
CA GLU A 358 -1.49 -15.96 10.48
C GLU A 358 -0.62 -14.69 10.45
N SER A 359 -1.05 -13.64 11.17
CA SER A 359 -0.30 -12.40 11.33
C SER A 359 1.12 -12.63 11.89
N LEU A 360 1.24 -13.46 12.94
CA LEU A 360 2.54 -13.79 13.51
C LEU A 360 3.42 -14.58 12.55
N THR A 361 2.84 -15.45 11.74
CA THR A 361 3.56 -16.19 10.69
C THR A 361 4.10 -15.24 9.62
N HIS A 362 3.28 -14.27 9.17
CA HIS A 362 3.72 -13.27 8.20
C HIS A 362 4.79 -12.34 8.77
N LEU A 363 4.71 -12.01 10.07
CA LEU A 363 5.76 -11.24 10.76
C LEU A 363 7.07 -12.02 10.80
N GLU A 364 7.03 -13.33 11.13
CA GLU A 364 8.22 -14.19 11.18
C GLU A 364 8.89 -14.28 9.79
N GLU A 365 8.12 -14.40 8.72
CA GLU A 365 8.63 -14.34 7.35
C GLU A 365 9.32 -13.02 7.04
N ALA A 366 8.69 -11.88 7.37
CA ALA A 366 9.25 -10.55 7.13
C ALA A 366 10.55 -10.33 7.93
N VAL A 367 10.57 -10.70 9.21
CA VAL A 367 11.76 -10.61 10.06
C VAL A 367 12.88 -11.50 9.53
N SER A 368 12.55 -12.70 9.02
CA SER A 368 13.53 -13.59 8.41
C SER A 368 14.15 -13.01 7.13
N GLN A 369 13.37 -12.30 6.31
CA GLN A 369 13.87 -11.67 5.07
C GLN A 369 14.87 -10.56 5.32
N PHE A 370 14.61 -9.69 6.30
CA PHE A 370 15.51 -8.57 6.66
C PHE A 370 16.64 -9.00 7.60
N GLY A 371 16.48 -10.11 8.31
CA GLY A 371 17.32 -10.54 9.42
C GLY A 371 16.80 -10.03 10.77
N ALA A 372 16.80 -10.92 11.77
CA ALA A 372 16.20 -10.65 13.08
C ALA A 372 16.84 -9.46 13.85
N THR A 373 18.06 -9.07 13.50
CA THR A 373 18.77 -7.94 14.10
C THR A 373 18.76 -6.67 13.24
N SER A 374 18.13 -6.73 12.07
CA SER A 374 18.03 -5.57 11.18
C SER A 374 17.18 -4.46 11.81
N PRO A 375 17.68 -3.21 11.87
CA PRO A 375 16.89 -2.08 12.38
C PRO A 375 15.57 -1.84 11.63
N LEU A 376 15.47 -2.30 10.37
CA LEU A 376 14.25 -2.21 9.56
C LEU A 376 13.13 -3.14 10.05
N THR A 377 13.39 -4.02 11.03
CA THR A 377 12.38 -4.85 11.68
C THR A 377 11.88 -4.26 13.01
N ALA A 378 12.32 -3.07 13.38
CA ALA A 378 11.72 -2.26 14.45
C ALA A 378 10.41 -1.61 13.96
N LEU A 379 9.47 -1.31 14.88
CA LEU A 379 8.25 -0.56 14.53
C LEU A 379 8.53 0.89 14.16
N VAL A 380 9.55 1.49 14.77
CA VAL A 380 10.06 2.83 14.42
C VAL A 380 11.48 2.65 13.88
N PRO A 381 11.63 2.27 12.60
CA PRO A 381 12.93 2.06 11.99
C PRO A 381 13.65 3.39 11.76
N PRO A 382 15.01 3.43 11.75
CA PRO A 382 15.74 4.61 11.31
C PRO A 382 15.70 4.68 9.77
N LEU A 383 15.15 5.76 9.20
CA LEU A 383 15.06 5.96 7.74
C LEU A 383 16.06 7.01 7.22
N ASP A 384 16.98 7.51 8.02
CA ASP A 384 17.98 8.48 7.58
C ASP A 384 18.85 7.90 6.45
N GLY A 385 18.78 8.50 5.25
CA GLY A 385 19.48 8.05 4.06
C GLY A 385 18.91 6.77 3.41
N ILE A 386 17.73 6.31 3.83
CA ILE A 386 17.08 5.11 3.29
C ILE A 386 15.84 5.53 2.49
N ASP A 387 15.70 4.97 1.29
CA ASP A 387 14.47 5.08 0.51
C ASP A 387 13.35 4.31 1.25
N PRO A 388 12.20 4.94 1.58
CA PRO A 388 11.09 4.24 2.25
C PRO A 388 10.62 2.98 1.52
N ASP A 389 10.73 2.90 0.19
CA ASP A 389 10.42 1.69 -0.57
C ASP A 389 11.34 0.52 -0.20
N ASP A 390 12.62 0.78 0.06
CA ASP A 390 13.59 -0.26 0.45
C ASP A 390 13.36 -0.77 1.88
N ALA A 391 12.68 0.03 2.72
CA ALA A 391 12.25 -0.36 4.07
C ALA A 391 10.86 -1.02 4.10
N PHE A 392 10.13 -1.03 2.99
CA PHE A 392 8.77 -1.56 2.92
C PHE A 392 8.72 -3.07 3.19
N SER A 393 7.88 -3.46 4.16
CA SER A 393 7.73 -4.85 4.60
C SER A 393 6.39 -5.07 5.30
N ALA A 394 6.10 -6.31 5.72
CA ALA A 394 4.95 -6.61 6.57
C ALA A 394 5.14 -6.20 8.05
N VAL A 395 6.34 -5.75 8.47
CA VAL A 395 6.62 -5.41 9.88
C VAL A 395 5.68 -4.33 10.43
N PRO A 396 5.47 -3.14 9.81
CA PRO A 396 4.55 -2.13 10.35
C PRO A 396 3.11 -2.63 10.48
N TYR A 397 2.68 -3.53 9.61
CA TYR A 397 1.37 -4.17 9.61
C TYR A 397 1.23 -5.15 10.78
N GLU A 398 2.05 -6.19 10.80
CA GLU A 398 1.85 -7.35 11.66
C GLU A 398 2.43 -7.15 13.06
N LYS A 399 3.60 -6.49 13.19
CA LYS A 399 4.15 -6.12 14.49
C LYS A 399 3.36 -4.98 15.14
N GLY A 400 2.82 -4.05 14.31
CA GLY A 400 1.89 -3.02 14.76
C GLY A 400 0.60 -3.62 15.31
N LEU A 401 0.01 -4.58 14.60
CA LEU A 401 -1.16 -5.33 15.07
C LEU A 401 -0.84 -6.08 16.38
N ALA A 402 0.32 -6.74 16.48
CA ALA A 402 0.74 -7.45 17.68
C ALA A 402 0.86 -6.50 18.90
N LEU A 403 1.40 -5.29 18.72
CA LEU A 403 1.41 -4.27 19.77
C LEU A 403 -0.01 -3.88 20.19
N LEU A 404 -0.92 -3.60 19.24
CA LEU A 404 -2.31 -3.24 19.56
C LEU A 404 -3.06 -4.38 20.27
N ASN A 405 -2.74 -5.64 19.98
CA ASN A 405 -3.28 -6.80 20.69
C ASN A 405 -2.74 -6.90 22.12
N HIS A 406 -1.46 -6.65 22.32
CA HIS A 406 -0.89 -6.53 23.65
C HIS A 406 -1.60 -5.43 24.45
N LEU A 407 -1.77 -4.25 23.87
CA LEU A 407 -2.49 -3.14 24.51
C LEU A 407 -3.98 -3.46 24.75
N THR A 408 -4.60 -4.24 23.87
CA THR A 408 -5.97 -4.77 24.07
C THR A 408 -6.04 -5.63 25.33
N SER A 409 -5.06 -6.51 25.56
CA SER A 409 -4.98 -7.33 26.77
C SER A 409 -4.73 -6.48 28.01
N VAL A 410 -3.82 -5.50 27.94
CA VAL A 410 -3.55 -4.54 29.02
C VAL A 410 -4.81 -3.73 29.38
N ALA A 411 -5.58 -3.29 28.38
CA ALA A 411 -6.83 -2.56 28.58
C ALA A 411 -7.94 -3.41 29.24
N GLY A 412 -7.82 -4.73 29.24
CA GLY A 412 -8.82 -5.64 29.79
C GLY A 412 -9.77 -6.24 28.75
N GLY A 413 -9.35 -6.27 27.48
CA GLY A 413 -10.05 -6.96 26.40
C GLY A 413 -10.65 -6.03 25.33
N HIS A 414 -11.19 -6.64 24.29
CA HIS A 414 -11.66 -5.95 23.08
C HIS A 414 -12.70 -4.86 23.34
N ALA A 415 -13.72 -5.14 24.14
CA ALA A 415 -14.78 -4.16 24.41
C ALA A 415 -14.26 -2.85 25.01
N LYS A 416 -13.26 -2.95 25.89
CA LYS A 416 -12.65 -1.79 26.53
C LYS A 416 -11.67 -1.08 25.58
N PHE A 417 -10.89 -1.85 24.80
CA PHE A 417 -9.98 -1.28 23.82
C PHE A 417 -10.72 -0.59 22.65
N GLU A 418 -11.92 -1.04 22.28
CA GLU A 418 -12.77 -0.33 21.32
C GLU A 418 -13.21 1.06 21.83
N THR A 419 -13.36 1.24 23.15
CA THR A 419 -13.60 2.59 23.70
C THR A 419 -12.37 3.48 23.60
N PHE A 420 -11.18 2.92 23.76
CA PHE A 420 -9.92 3.62 23.49
C PHE A 420 -9.82 3.99 22.01
N ALA A 421 -10.10 3.07 21.08
CA ALA A 421 -10.05 3.33 19.64
C ALA A 421 -10.99 4.50 19.25
N LYS A 422 -12.20 4.56 19.79
CA LYS A 422 -13.13 5.69 19.59
C LYS A 422 -12.54 7.01 20.09
N ALA A 423 -11.96 7.00 21.29
CA ALA A 423 -11.31 8.19 21.85
C ALA A 423 -10.10 8.63 21.03
N TYR A 424 -9.28 7.69 20.54
CA TYR A 424 -8.12 7.93 19.71
C TYR A 424 -8.50 8.58 18.38
N ILE A 425 -9.46 8.01 17.64
CA ILE A 425 -9.95 8.58 16.37
C ILE A 425 -10.51 9.99 16.58
N ALA A 426 -11.33 10.19 17.62
CA ALA A 426 -11.91 11.50 17.92
C ALA A 426 -10.84 12.57 18.24
N ALA A 427 -9.77 12.19 18.98
CA ALA A 427 -8.71 13.11 19.38
C ALA A 427 -7.78 13.53 18.23
N TYR A 428 -7.52 12.61 17.30
CA TYR A 428 -6.54 12.82 16.23
C TYR A 428 -7.16 12.96 14.83
N ALA A 429 -8.48 13.01 14.69
CA ALA A 429 -9.15 13.21 13.41
C ALA A 429 -8.57 14.39 12.63
N ARG A 430 -8.18 14.16 11.37
CA ARG A 430 -7.55 15.13 10.43
C ARG A 430 -6.18 15.64 10.89
N ARG A 431 -5.53 14.94 11.82
CA ARG A 431 -4.21 15.30 12.36
C ARG A 431 -3.19 14.19 12.06
N THR A 432 -1.94 14.52 12.32
CA THR A 432 -0.83 13.57 12.32
C THR A 432 -0.31 13.39 13.75
N LEU A 433 0.33 12.25 14.02
CA LEU A 433 0.92 11.97 15.32
C LEU A 433 2.18 11.10 15.19
N THR A 434 3.04 11.18 16.22
CA THR A 434 4.20 10.34 16.42
C THR A 434 3.86 9.13 17.31
N SER A 435 4.76 8.17 17.40
CA SER A 435 4.63 7.04 18.35
C SER A 435 4.67 7.50 19.82
N ALA A 436 5.35 8.62 20.12
CA ALA A 436 5.34 9.22 21.46
C ALA A 436 3.96 9.81 21.80
N ASP A 437 3.32 10.51 20.86
CA ASP A 437 1.96 11.04 21.05
C ASP A 437 0.96 9.91 21.30
N PHE A 438 1.05 8.83 20.51
CA PHE A 438 0.22 7.65 20.69
C PHE A 438 0.39 7.04 22.07
N ARG A 439 1.63 6.80 22.50
CA ARG A 439 1.95 6.27 23.84
C ARG A 439 1.40 7.17 24.95
N ALA A 440 1.66 8.47 24.85
CA ALA A 440 1.18 9.43 25.86
C ALA A 440 -0.35 9.40 25.98
N PHE A 441 -1.04 9.38 24.85
CA PHE A 441 -2.51 9.34 24.82
C PHE A 441 -3.05 8.02 25.38
N PHE A 442 -2.43 6.87 25.07
CA PHE A 442 -2.83 5.58 25.63
C PHE A 442 -2.65 5.56 27.17
N CYS A 443 -1.51 6.01 27.67
CA CYS A 443 -1.25 6.06 29.11
C CYS A 443 -2.21 7.02 29.84
N GLU A 444 -2.53 8.18 29.23
CA GLU A 444 -3.51 9.12 29.78
C GLU A 444 -4.92 8.48 29.85
N TRP A 445 -5.34 7.80 28.78
CA TRP A 445 -6.61 7.08 28.76
C TRP A 445 -6.64 5.96 29.81
N CYS A 446 -5.58 5.16 29.93
CA CYS A 446 -5.46 4.14 30.98
C CYS A 446 -5.63 4.73 32.38
N GLY A 447 -4.99 5.88 32.66
CA GLY A 447 -5.13 6.57 33.95
C GLY A 447 -6.58 6.99 34.24
N LYS A 448 -7.31 7.47 33.22
CA LYS A 448 -8.74 7.84 33.34
C LYS A 448 -9.64 6.62 33.60
N GLU A 449 -9.31 5.49 32.99
CA GLU A 449 -10.08 4.24 33.07
C GLU A 449 -9.66 3.33 34.25
N GLY A 450 -8.68 3.74 35.05
CA GLY A 450 -8.15 2.94 36.15
C GLY A 450 -7.43 1.67 35.69
N VAL A 451 -6.81 1.70 34.51
CA VAL A 451 -6.02 0.61 33.92
C VAL A 451 -4.54 0.83 34.25
N ASP A 452 -3.88 -0.19 34.76
CA ASP A 452 -2.42 -0.17 34.94
C ASP A 452 -1.72 -0.54 33.64
N CYS A 453 -1.08 0.43 33.00
CA CYS A 453 -0.25 0.24 31.81
C CYS A 453 1.27 0.36 32.08
N SER A 454 1.69 0.41 33.35
CA SER A 454 3.10 0.58 33.72
C SER A 454 4.00 -0.58 33.27
N GLY A 455 3.41 -1.77 33.06
CA GLY A 455 4.13 -2.97 32.57
C GLY A 455 4.38 -2.99 31.07
N VAL A 456 3.91 -2.00 30.30
CA VAL A 456 4.14 -1.97 28.83
C VAL A 456 5.59 -1.57 28.53
N GLU A 457 6.33 -2.47 27.94
CA GLU A 457 7.75 -2.27 27.59
C GLU A 457 7.90 -1.52 26.24
N TRP A 458 7.50 -0.22 26.22
CA TRP A 458 7.41 0.59 25.01
C TRP A 458 8.70 0.62 24.18
N GLU A 459 9.89 0.68 24.82
CA GLU A 459 11.16 0.71 24.13
C GLU A 459 11.41 -0.58 23.34
N LYS A 460 11.11 -1.73 23.95
CA LYS A 460 11.16 -3.02 23.26
C LYS A 460 10.22 -3.09 22.08
N TRP A 461 8.97 -2.67 22.27
CA TRP A 461 7.99 -2.71 21.21
C TRP A 461 8.35 -1.85 20.01
N LEU A 462 8.75 -0.61 20.27
CA LEU A 462 8.89 0.40 19.22
C LEU A 462 10.27 0.37 18.54
N LEU A 463 11.33 0.06 19.30
CA LEU A 463 12.70 0.27 18.85
C LEU A 463 13.53 -1.01 18.71
N GLU A 464 13.19 -2.10 19.41
CA GLU A 464 13.92 -3.35 19.25
C GLU A 464 13.54 -4.06 17.95
N PRO A 465 14.54 -4.52 17.17
CA PRO A 465 14.27 -5.30 15.95
C PRO A 465 13.79 -6.72 16.28
N GLY A 466 13.31 -7.41 15.25
CA GLY A 466 12.92 -8.82 15.34
C GLY A 466 11.49 -9.05 15.86
N MET A 467 11.24 -10.29 16.27
CA MET A 467 9.94 -10.72 16.79
C MET A 467 9.69 -10.16 18.18
N PRO A 468 8.40 -9.91 18.56
CA PRO A 468 8.06 -9.59 19.94
C PRO A 468 8.46 -10.72 20.89
N ASP A 469 8.76 -10.37 22.15
CA ASP A 469 9.08 -11.37 23.19
C ASP A 469 7.87 -12.30 23.41
N ARG A 470 8.13 -13.62 23.46
CA ARG A 470 7.10 -14.64 23.68
C ARG A 470 6.39 -14.54 25.04
N ALA A 471 7.00 -13.85 26.00
CA ALA A 471 6.39 -13.61 27.31
C ALA A 471 5.37 -12.45 27.31
N MET A 472 5.26 -11.69 26.21
CA MET A 472 4.31 -10.58 26.13
C MET A 472 2.87 -11.08 26.01
N GLN A 473 2.05 -10.73 27.01
CA GLN A 473 0.65 -11.11 27.07
C GLN A 473 -0.16 -10.62 25.85
N GLY A 474 -1.08 -11.46 25.36
CA GLY A 474 -1.98 -11.09 24.25
C GLY A 474 -1.35 -11.06 22.88
N VAL A 475 -0.13 -11.59 22.71
CA VAL A 475 0.57 -11.66 21.42
C VAL A 475 0.54 -13.06 20.84
N TYR A 476 0.71 -14.10 21.65
CA TYR A 476 0.83 -15.49 21.21
C TYR A 476 -0.27 -16.41 21.74
N ASP A 477 -1.19 -15.91 22.57
CA ASP A 477 -2.17 -16.68 23.31
C ASP A 477 -3.48 -16.90 22.52
N TYR A 478 -3.37 -17.28 21.24
CA TYR A 478 -4.53 -17.51 20.38
C TYR A 478 -4.75 -19.01 20.16
N PRO A 479 -5.91 -19.58 20.57
CA PRO A 479 -6.18 -20.99 20.32
C PRO A 479 -6.43 -21.25 18.82
N ASP A 480 -5.77 -22.27 18.28
CA ASP A 480 -5.99 -22.75 16.90
C ASP A 480 -7.19 -23.70 16.83
N THR A 481 -8.39 -23.15 16.95
CA THR A 481 -9.61 -23.95 16.80
C THR A 481 -10.08 -24.04 15.37
N LEU A 482 -9.95 -22.96 14.62
CA LEU A 482 -10.43 -22.87 13.24
C LEU A 482 -9.46 -23.53 12.24
N GLY A 483 -8.15 -23.33 12.40
CA GLY A 483 -7.11 -23.86 11.52
C GLY A 483 -6.82 -25.36 11.68
N ALA A 484 -7.21 -25.96 12.81
CA ALA A 484 -6.84 -27.32 13.17
C ALA A 484 -7.11 -28.38 12.09
N LYS A 485 -8.22 -28.28 11.35
CA LYS A 485 -8.56 -29.22 10.26
C LYS A 485 -7.58 -29.13 9.09
N ALA A 486 -7.22 -27.88 8.71
CA ALA A 486 -6.26 -27.67 7.64
C ALA A 486 -4.86 -28.15 8.06
N THR A 487 -4.44 -27.84 9.30
CA THR A 487 -3.19 -28.30 9.89
C THR A 487 -3.11 -29.83 9.93
N GLN A 488 -4.18 -30.55 10.34
CA GLN A 488 -4.25 -32.01 10.33
C GLN A 488 -4.12 -32.58 8.91
N LEU A 489 -4.71 -31.93 7.92
CA LEU A 489 -4.59 -32.37 6.52
C LEU A 489 -3.14 -32.22 6.02
N VAL A 490 -2.46 -31.13 6.39
CA VAL A 490 -1.02 -30.92 6.11
C VAL A 490 -0.18 -32.03 6.77
N GLU A 491 -0.42 -32.33 8.06
CA GLU A 491 0.32 -33.40 8.78
C GLU A 491 0.19 -34.74 8.10
N ARG A 492 -1.00 -35.07 7.60
CA ARG A 492 -1.23 -36.32 6.87
C ARG A 492 -0.45 -36.37 5.56
N TRP A 493 -0.44 -35.30 4.78
CA TRP A 493 0.34 -35.21 3.54
C TRP A 493 1.85 -35.35 3.78
N VAL A 494 2.35 -34.74 4.85
CA VAL A 494 3.79 -34.79 5.17
C VAL A 494 4.20 -36.13 5.75
N SER A 495 3.40 -36.72 6.64
CA SER A 495 3.75 -37.96 7.32
C SER A 495 3.48 -39.23 6.50
N CYS A 496 2.46 -39.20 5.63
CA CYS A 496 2.05 -40.32 4.81
C CYS A 496 1.56 -39.89 3.43
N PRO A 497 2.46 -39.42 2.54
CA PRO A 497 2.08 -38.89 1.22
C PRO A 497 1.39 -39.90 0.30
N GLU A 498 1.57 -41.19 0.57
CA GLU A 498 0.90 -42.32 -0.11
C GLU A 498 -0.49 -42.65 0.48
N GLY A 499 -0.90 -41.93 1.55
CA GLY A 499 -2.15 -42.15 2.28
C GLY A 499 -3.40 -41.93 1.44
N GLN A 500 -4.56 -42.22 2.00
CA GLN A 500 -5.84 -41.97 1.34
C GLN A 500 -6.23 -40.50 1.54
N PHE A 501 -6.45 -39.78 0.44
CA PHE A 501 -6.92 -38.40 0.39
C PHE A 501 -8.07 -38.29 -0.60
N THR A 502 -9.01 -37.35 -0.32
CA THR A 502 -10.14 -37.09 -1.21
C THR A 502 -10.24 -35.61 -1.56
N ALA A 503 -10.87 -35.29 -2.68
CA ALA A 503 -11.09 -33.92 -3.09
C ALA A 503 -12.00 -33.17 -2.11
N GLU A 504 -12.95 -33.85 -1.49
CA GLU A 504 -13.93 -33.30 -0.56
C GLU A 504 -13.29 -32.76 0.72
N GLU A 505 -12.20 -33.38 1.20
CA GLU A 505 -11.50 -32.93 2.41
C GLU A 505 -10.98 -31.50 2.25
N TYR A 506 -10.40 -31.17 1.09
CA TYR A 506 -9.91 -29.83 0.78
C TYR A 506 -11.05 -28.89 0.35
N ALA A 507 -12.01 -29.39 -0.43
CA ALA A 507 -13.16 -28.60 -0.89
C ALA A 507 -14.01 -28.08 0.28
N ALA A 508 -14.13 -28.86 1.36
CA ALA A 508 -14.86 -28.49 2.57
C ALA A 508 -14.19 -27.38 3.39
N LEU A 509 -12.91 -27.07 3.14
CA LEU A 509 -12.23 -25.97 3.81
C LEU A 509 -12.74 -24.63 3.26
N PRO A 510 -13.14 -23.67 4.12
CA PRO A 510 -13.41 -22.30 3.68
C PRO A 510 -12.12 -21.66 3.14
N PRO A 511 -12.23 -20.61 2.28
CA PRO A 511 -11.08 -20.01 1.61
C PRO A 511 -9.90 -19.65 2.50
N PRO A 512 -10.06 -19.02 3.69
CA PRO A 512 -8.93 -18.74 4.58
C PRO A 512 -8.17 -20.00 5.00
N LEU A 513 -8.88 -21.11 5.25
CA LEU A 513 -8.24 -22.38 5.63
C LEU A 513 -7.56 -23.10 4.46
N LYS A 514 -8.01 -22.88 3.23
CA LYS A 514 -7.28 -23.34 2.02
C LYS A 514 -5.95 -22.60 1.89
N THR A 515 -5.95 -21.29 2.18
CA THR A 515 -4.72 -20.49 2.23
C THR A 515 -3.78 -21.02 3.31
N HIS A 516 -4.27 -21.19 4.53
CA HIS A 516 -3.53 -21.74 5.66
C HIS A 516 -2.92 -23.14 5.37
N PHE A 517 -3.67 -24.02 4.69
CA PHE A 517 -3.14 -25.32 4.25
C PHE A 517 -1.87 -25.16 3.39
N LEU A 518 -1.90 -24.27 2.40
CA LEU A 518 -0.76 -24.04 1.52
C LEU A 518 0.38 -23.30 2.21
N GLU A 519 0.09 -22.34 3.09
CA GLU A 519 1.09 -21.65 3.90
C GLU A 519 1.80 -22.58 4.87
N SER A 520 1.05 -23.46 5.52
CA SER A 520 1.62 -24.46 6.42
C SER A 520 2.55 -25.45 5.69
N LEU A 521 2.20 -25.84 4.46
CA LEU A 521 3.09 -26.63 3.60
C LEU A 521 4.34 -25.84 3.22
N LEU A 522 4.18 -24.59 2.83
CA LEU A 522 5.28 -23.71 2.43
C LEU A 522 6.26 -23.43 3.58
N ALA A 523 5.73 -23.09 4.75
CA ALA A 523 6.53 -22.85 5.95
C ALA A 523 7.38 -24.08 6.35
N ARG A 524 6.83 -25.29 6.17
CA ARG A 524 7.59 -26.54 6.38
C ARG A 524 8.67 -26.72 5.33
N SER A 525 8.37 -26.39 4.06
CA SER A 525 9.32 -26.51 2.95
C SER A 525 10.55 -25.60 3.11
N HIS A 526 10.39 -24.49 3.80
CA HIS A 526 11.48 -23.54 4.10
C HIS A 526 12.33 -23.93 5.33
N LYS A 527 11.90 -24.91 6.14
CA LYS A 527 12.69 -25.35 7.31
C LYS A 527 13.93 -26.12 6.87
N ALA A 528 15.09 -25.71 7.36
CA ALA A 528 16.35 -26.39 7.08
C ALA A 528 16.29 -27.88 7.46
N GLY A 529 16.61 -28.75 6.51
CA GLY A 529 16.59 -30.21 6.71
C GLY A 529 15.19 -30.85 6.70
N ALA A 530 14.13 -30.11 6.39
CA ALA A 530 12.82 -30.70 6.21
C ALA A 530 12.80 -31.67 5.01
N PRO A 531 12.14 -32.83 5.12
CA PRO A 531 12.02 -33.73 3.99
C PRO A 531 11.12 -33.11 2.93
N LEU A 532 11.60 -33.14 1.68
CA LEU A 532 10.80 -32.68 0.53
C LEU A 532 9.66 -33.67 0.28
N LEU A 533 8.47 -33.18 -0.04
CA LEU A 533 7.39 -34.00 -0.53
C LEU A 533 7.80 -34.67 -1.87
N PRO A 534 7.51 -35.96 -2.07
CA PRO A 534 7.76 -36.60 -3.35
C PRO A 534 7.00 -35.91 -4.49
N LEU A 535 7.60 -35.84 -5.68
CA LEU A 535 6.96 -35.24 -6.86
C LEU A 535 5.58 -35.85 -7.14
N ALA A 536 5.45 -37.16 -6.99
CA ALA A 536 4.18 -37.88 -7.15
C ALA A 536 3.10 -37.41 -6.16
N ALA A 537 3.49 -37.04 -4.93
CA ALA A 537 2.56 -36.53 -3.94
C ALA A 537 2.05 -35.11 -4.35
N LEU A 538 2.94 -34.25 -4.85
CA LEU A 538 2.55 -32.92 -5.37
C LEU A 538 1.63 -33.06 -6.58
N GLN A 539 1.93 -33.90 -7.53
CA GLN A 539 1.09 -34.17 -8.70
C GLN A 539 -0.30 -34.67 -8.29
N ARG A 540 -0.35 -35.64 -7.36
CA ARG A 540 -1.61 -36.15 -6.82
C ARG A 540 -2.40 -35.10 -6.05
N MET A 541 -1.73 -34.22 -5.28
CA MET A 541 -2.36 -33.11 -4.58
C MET A 541 -3.01 -32.14 -5.57
N ASP A 542 -2.30 -31.81 -6.65
CA ASP A 542 -2.83 -30.96 -7.73
C ASP A 542 -4.02 -31.60 -8.45
N GLU A 543 -3.93 -32.90 -8.79
CA GLU A 543 -5.04 -33.65 -9.40
C GLU A 543 -6.29 -33.65 -8.52
N LEU A 544 -6.16 -33.87 -7.20
CA LEU A 544 -7.27 -33.91 -6.26
C LEU A 544 -7.86 -32.53 -5.97
N TYR A 545 -7.01 -31.53 -5.77
CA TYR A 545 -7.41 -30.22 -5.24
C TYR A 545 -7.48 -29.14 -6.31
N GLN A 546 -7.08 -29.43 -7.54
CA GLN A 546 -7.10 -28.52 -8.71
C GLN A 546 -6.36 -27.19 -8.42
N LEU A 547 -5.21 -27.29 -7.77
CA LEU A 547 -4.47 -26.12 -7.26
C LEU A 547 -3.85 -25.28 -8.37
N THR A 548 -3.34 -25.91 -9.42
CA THR A 548 -2.80 -25.22 -10.61
C THR A 548 -3.90 -24.49 -11.38
N ALA A 549 -5.12 -25.03 -11.43
CA ALA A 549 -6.25 -24.46 -12.15
C ALA A 549 -7.02 -23.39 -11.36
N THR A 550 -6.66 -23.12 -10.11
CA THR A 550 -7.38 -22.16 -9.26
C THR A 550 -7.34 -20.74 -9.83
N ARG A 551 -8.49 -20.03 -9.77
CA ARG A 551 -8.57 -18.60 -10.09
C ARG A 551 -8.16 -17.69 -8.96
N ASN A 552 -8.20 -18.19 -7.72
CA ASN A 552 -7.77 -17.42 -6.55
C ASN A 552 -6.25 -17.24 -6.59
N ALA A 553 -5.81 -16.02 -6.81
CA ALA A 553 -4.39 -15.68 -6.98
C ALA A 553 -3.55 -15.95 -5.71
N GLU A 554 -4.14 -15.84 -4.51
CA GLU A 554 -3.47 -16.16 -3.24
C GLU A 554 -3.17 -17.66 -3.14
N LEU A 555 -4.10 -18.52 -3.55
CA LEU A 555 -3.89 -19.96 -3.59
C LEU A 555 -2.92 -20.36 -4.69
N ARG A 556 -3.08 -19.77 -5.89
CA ARG A 556 -2.22 -20.03 -7.05
C ARG A 556 -0.75 -19.71 -6.73
N CYS A 557 -0.49 -18.54 -6.18
CA CYS A 557 0.88 -18.13 -5.82
C CYS A 557 1.49 -19.08 -4.78
N ARG A 558 0.78 -19.41 -3.71
CA ARG A 558 1.30 -20.31 -2.66
C ARG A 558 1.56 -21.72 -3.17
N TRP A 559 0.65 -22.24 -3.98
CA TRP A 559 0.86 -23.52 -4.63
C TRP A 559 2.12 -23.55 -5.52
N GLN A 560 2.27 -22.51 -6.34
CA GLN A 560 3.47 -22.36 -7.17
C GLN A 560 4.74 -22.31 -6.32
N ARG A 561 4.74 -21.58 -5.22
CA ARG A 561 5.86 -21.50 -4.27
C ARG A 561 6.16 -22.86 -3.63
N VAL A 562 5.14 -23.58 -3.15
CA VAL A 562 5.31 -24.96 -2.65
C VAL A 562 6.00 -25.83 -3.69
N CYS A 563 5.53 -25.81 -4.93
CA CYS A 563 6.12 -26.60 -6.01
C CYS A 563 7.57 -26.18 -6.35
N LEU A 564 7.87 -24.87 -6.36
CA LEU A 564 9.24 -24.37 -6.59
C LEU A 564 10.20 -24.81 -5.49
N CYS A 565 9.82 -24.74 -4.22
CA CYS A 565 10.61 -25.23 -3.08
C CYS A 565 10.95 -26.71 -3.22
N HIS A 566 10.05 -27.49 -3.80
CA HIS A 566 10.22 -28.95 -4.02
C HIS A 566 10.84 -29.31 -5.38
N ARG A 567 11.30 -28.31 -6.15
CA ARG A 567 11.90 -28.50 -7.49
C ARG A 567 10.98 -29.25 -8.45
N ALA A 568 9.67 -29.03 -8.36
CA ALA A 568 8.66 -29.66 -9.22
C ALA A 568 8.60 -28.94 -10.59
N ALA A 569 9.32 -29.42 -11.57
CA ALA A 569 9.51 -28.75 -12.85
C ALA A 569 8.20 -28.51 -13.65
N PHE A 570 7.14 -29.29 -13.39
CA PHE A 570 5.86 -29.14 -14.07
C PHE A 570 5.20 -27.76 -13.80
N ILE A 571 5.54 -27.10 -12.68
CA ILE A 571 4.93 -25.80 -12.32
C ILE A 571 5.61 -24.60 -13.00
N VAL A 572 6.82 -24.76 -13.53
CA VAL A 572 7.61 -23.64 -14.08
C VAL A 572 6.88 -22.88 -15.20
N PRO A 573 6.24 -23.54 -16.18
CA PRO A 573 5.45 -22.83 -17.20
C PRO A 573 4.32 -21.98 -16.59
N GLU A 574 3.64 -22.48 -15.56
CA GLU A 574 2.55 -21.77 -14.86
C GLU A 574 3.06 -20.57 -14.06
N VAL A 575 4.25 -20.69 -13.46
CA VAL A 575 4.92 -19.56 -12.79
C VAL A 575 5.27 -18.47 -13.81
N VAL A 576 5.86 -18.84 -14.93
CA VAL A 576 6.21 -17.91 -16.01
C VAL A 576 4.98 -17.17 -16.52
N ASP A 577 3.89 -17.88 -16.79
CA ASP A 577 2.62 -17.28 -17.22
C ASP A 577 2.07 -16.31 -16.16
N PHE A 578 2.07 -16.71 -14.90
CA PHE A 578 1.52 -15.90 -13.82
C PHE A 578 2.32 -14.61 -13.61
N VAL A 579 3.65 -14.67 -13.52
CA VAL A 579 4.48 -13.46 -13.35
C VAL A 579 4.48 -12.57 -14.59
N ALA A 580 4.24 -13.12 -15.79
CA ALA A 580 4.11 -12.34 -17.02
C ALA A 580 2.80 -11.54 -17.11
N THR A 581 1.77 -11.96 -16.37
CA THR A 581 0.42 -11.38 -16.45
C THR A 581 0.01 -10.58 -15.21
N VAL A 582 0.77 -10.69 -14.09
CA VAL A 582 0.45 -10.04 -12.81
C VAL A 582 1.64 -9.19 -12.36
N GLY A 583 1.37 -7.97 -11.88
CA GLY A 583 2.41 -7.07 -11.36
C GLY A 583 2.42 -6.90 -9.84
N ARG A 584 1.52 -7.56 -9.09
CA ARG A 584 1.45 -7.44 -7.63
C ARG A 584 2.71 -7.99 -6.97
N MET A 585 3.47 -7.11 -6.30
CA MET A 585 4.79 -7.43 -5.73
C MET A 585 4.75 -8.56 -4.70
N LYS A 586 3.66 -8.67 -3.92
CA LYS A 586 3.42 -9.79 -2.98
C LYS A 586 3.56 -11.16 -3.65
N PHE A 587 3.22 -11.25 -4.95
CA PHE A 587 3.28 -12.50 -5.71
C PHE A 587 4.54 -12.61 -6.55
N VAL A 588 4.84 -11.60 -7.35
CA VAL A 588 5.91 -11.72 -8.34
C VAL A 588 7.29 -11.78 -7.69
N ARG A 589 7.55 -11.03 -6.60
CA ARG A 589 8.86 -11.02 -5.94
C ARG A 589 9.26 -12.38 -5.37
N PRO A 590 8.45 -13.06 -4.52
CA PRO A 590 8.83 -14.38 -4.01
C PRO A 590 8.94 -15.42 -5.12
N LEU A 591 8.07 -15.41 -6.13
CA LEU A 591 8.14 -16.35 -7.25
C LEU A 591 9.42 -16.18 -8.06
N TYR A 592 9.83 -14.94 -8.37
CA TYR A 592 11.10 -14.68 -9.04
C TYR A 592 12.31 -15.06 -8.19
N ARG A 593 12.31 -14.78 -6.88
CA ARG A 593 13.39 -15.17 -5.97
C ARG A 593 13.55 -16.68 -5.89
N GLU A 594 12.46 -17.43 -5.73
CA GLU A 594 12.47 -18.88 -5.63
C GLU A 594 12.87 -19.54 -6.96
N LEU A 595 12.38 -19.01 -8.09
CA LEU A 595 12.78 -19.47 -9.42
C LEU A 595 14.25 -19.17 -9.70
N PHE A 596 14.75 -18.00 -9.29
CA PHE A 596 16.15 -17.59 -9.42
C PHE A 596 17.10 -18.39 -8.53
N ALA A 597 16.66 -18.76 -7.32
CA ALA A 597 17.41 -19.60 -6.39
C ALA A 597 17.49 -21.07 -6.83
N TRP A 598 16.65 -21.49 -7.79
CA TRP A 598 16.74 -22.80 -8.39
C TRP A 598 17.72 -22.76 -9.57
N GLU A 599 18.93 -23.33 -9.40
CA GLU A 599 20.06 -23.19 -10.33
C GLU A 599 19.68 -23.48 -11.79
N GLU A 600 18.96 -24.59 -12.05
CA GLU A 600 18.55 -25.00 -13.39
C GLU A 600 17.49 -24.07 -14.00
N GLN A 601 16.80 -23.26 -13.19
CA GLN A 601 15.75 -22.34 -13.62
C GLN A 601 16.15 -20.86 -13.50
N SER A 602 17.31 -20.56 -12.94
CA SER A 602 17.78 -19.19 -12.72
C SER A 602 17.79 -18.35 -14.02
N ALA A 603 18.24 -18.97 -15.13
CA ALA A 603 18.21 -18.33 -16.44
C ALA A 603 16.77 -18.08 -16.96
N VAL A 604 15.80 -18.90 -16.57
CA VAL A 604 14.37 -18.70 -16.90
C VAL A 604 13.85 -17.45 -16.17
N ALA A 605 14.14 -17.31 -14.87
CA ALA A 605 13.75 -16.13 -14.09
C ALA A 605 14.24 -14.83 -14.75
N VAL A 606 15.54 -14.76 -15.06
CA VAL A 606 16.15 -13.56 -15.68
C VAL A 606 15.53 -13.26 -17.04
N ARG A 607 15.41 -14.27 -17.93
CA ARG A 607 14.81 -14.07 -19.27
C ARG A 607 13.38 -13.58 -19.17
N THR A 608 12.56 -14.20 -18.31
CA THR A 608 11.15 -13.81 -18.13
C THR A 608 11.06 -12.38 -17.65
N PHE A 609 11.85 -11.99 -16.65
CA PHE A 609 11.86 -10.60 -16.18
C PHE A 609 12.27 -9.63 -17.28
N MET A 610 13.37 -9.90 -17.99
CA MET A 610 13.85 -9.00 -19.05
C MET A 610 12.84 -8.85 -20.21
N GLN A 611 12.09 -9.91 -20.51
CA GLN A 611 11.04 -9.90 -21.54
C GLN A 611 9.81 -9.07 -21.10
N HIS A 612 9.47 -9.07 -19.83
CA HIS A 612 8.23 -8.45 -19.32
C HIS A 612 8.47 -7.20 -18.46
N ARG A 613 9.74 -6.77 -18.32
CA ARG A 613 10.17 -5.66 -17.46
C ARG A 613 9.36 -4.39 -17.67
N ASP A 614 9.11 -4.01 -18.92
CA ASP A 614 8.39 -2.77 -19.28
C ASP A 614 6.87 -2.87 -18.99
N GLY A 615 6.39 -4.06 -18.65
CA GLY A 615 5.00 -4.30 -18.23
C GLY A 615 4.78 -4.10 -16.73
N TYR A 616 5.84 -4.08 -15.93
CA TYR A 616 5.74 -3.84 -14.49
C TYR A 616 5.74 -2.35 -14.15
N HIS A 617 5.12 -2.01 -13.02
CA HIS A 617 5.24 -0.68 -12.45
C HIS A 617 6.72 -0.35 -12.16
N PRO A 618 7.18 0.92 -12.30
CA PRO A 618 8.58 1.28 -12.03
C PRO A 618 9.11 0.80 -10.67
N ILE A 619 8.31 0.93 -9.61
CA ILE A 619 8.65 0.42 -8.26
C ILE A 619 8.90 -1.10 -8.29
N CYS A 620 7.97 -1.85 -8.90
CA CYS A 620 8.10 -3.31 -9.01
C CYS A 620 9.33 -3.71 -9.83
N SER A 621 9.58 -3.03 -10.94
CA SER A 621 10.74 -3.28 -11.80
C SER A 621 12.07 -3.02 -11.09
N LYS A 622 12.16 -1.94 -10.29
CA LYS A 622 13.32 -1.63 -9.43
C LYS A 622 13.57 -2.78 -8.45
N MET A 623 12.53 -3.18 -7.71
CA MET A 623 12.62 -4.23 -6.69
C MET A 623 12.98 -5.60 -7.27
N LEU A 624 12.42 -5.97 -8.43
CA LEU A 624 12.75 -7.23 -9.11
C LEU A 624 14.18 -7.23 -9.68
N SER A 625 14.68 -6.08 -10.14
CA SER A 625 16.09 -5.95 -10.58
C SER A 625 17.05 -6.25 -9.42
N ALA A 626 16.76 -5.73 -8.23
CA ALA A 626 17.53 -6.01 -7.03
C ALA A 626 17.43 -7.49 -6.62
N ASP A 627 16.21 -8.06 -6.57
CA ASP A 627 15.97 -9.47 -6.22
C ASP A 627 16.74 -10.44 -7.15
N LEU A 628 16.86 -10.11 -8.44
CA LEU A 628 17.56 -10.89 -9.46
C LEU A 628 19.04 -10.50 -9.60
N LYS A 629 19.57 -9.60 -8.76
CA LYS A 629 20.95 -9.13 -8.76
C LYS A 629 21.40 -8.54 -10.09
N LEU A 630 20.51 -7.80 -10.75
CA LEU A 630 20.78 -7.16 -12.05
C LEU A 630 21.27 -5.72 -11.91
N ASP A 631 21.22 -5.14 -10.73
CA ASP A 631 21.72 -3.81 -10.42
C ASP A 631 23.26 -3.81 -10.51
N GLY A 632 23.81 -2.98 -11.40
CA GLY A 632 25.26 -2.88 -11.65
C GLY A 632 25.78 -3.67 -12.87
N LYS A 633 24.98 -4.44 -13.57
CA LYS A 633 25.37 -5.02 -14.87
C LYS A 633 25.02 -4.07 -16.02
N SER A 634 26.00 -3.74 -16.87
CA SER A 634 25.74 -2.89 -18.04
C SER A 634 24.74 -3.55 -19.00
N ALA A 635 23.89 -2.76 -19.65
CA ALA A 635 22.91 -3.24 -20.64
C ALA A 635 23.51 -4.08 -21.78
N LYS A 636 24.84 -4.08 -21.97
CA LYS A 636 25.58 -4.89 -22.95
C LYS A 636 25.78 -6.34 -22.50
N GLU A 637 25.94 -6.60 -21.17
CA GLU A 637 26.18 -7.95 -20.63
C GLU A 637 24.87 -8.74 -20.42
N GLN A 638 23.72 -8.06 -20.54
CA GLN A 638 22.40 -8.66 -20.32
C GLN A 638 21.76 -9.24 -21.61
N ARG A 639 22.39 -9.05 -22.79
CA ARG A 639 21.88 -9.50 -24.10
C ARG A 639 22.60 -10.72 -24.69
N THR A 640 23.57 -11.28 -24.00
CA THR A 640 24.24 -12.53 -24.30
C THR A 640 23.74 -13.67 -23.40
#